data_8aa5393daff20cf894a3017291aa6bbc
#
_entry.id   8aa5393daff20cf894a3017291aa6bbc
#
_cell.length_a   1.000
_cell.length_b   1.000
_cell.length_c   1.000
_cell.angle_alpha   90.00
_cell.angle_beta   90.00
_cell.angle_gamma   90.00
#
_symmetry.space_group_name_H-M   'P 1'
#
loop_
_entity.id
_entity.type
_entity.pdbx_description
1 polymer ?
#
loop_
_entity_poly.entity_id
_entity_poly.type
_entity_poly.pdbx_seq_one_letter_code
_entity_poly.pdbx_strand_id
1 'polypeptide(L)'
;MKKKIFTFLLSGMMLMGMMPVTAMADTSHTHSVGQDNSQNETWIAISSLDGITQDGSYYLTQPVTLNTTWICDYNVKLCLNGNSITCDASDSDTIVINNDKTFILTDCQENAGSVTHSESKTGRGICNNGTFYMYGGNISGNAVTGSKYSSEYGKEYKGGGVYNSGTFYMYKGTISGNSVKVNANADEGNYDYGYDYGYGYDRYYSQFNGGGVYNDGSFTMSGGCILNNDADNDYGGGVYNRNRFELSGSALIFDNNARQGGGIYNSGSFTMSGGRINENHSGGAGGGVLNYTSGTFTMTGGLISGNATERSGAGVCNWEGPFIMSDNAVISDNVSTDTYGGGGGVFNFNGTFTMNGGSINNNKAPKGGGGVENYAENNYKIIFTMNGGTISGNEAGKLGGGIWHHVYHINSSDNAEGLFVMNGGTVSRNSLTDTSGKGGGVYSDGDMILSGSPNIAGNTEANLYLASDKLVSASGLATGVRISVNKEIVQSGITPVTITNDIVKENYFVSENSAYETGMNSEGYVVMNLKDPSLIPLYALTVENGTGSGNYADNTTITIMANAPETGKAFDKWELISGDAVIADVNNATTTVTTKISPSRIKAVYRDETQTPAPKPNPEPTPNPNPEPTPTPNPEPNPEPKPEPTPTPAPNPTPEASTQTPDPAPATTTPAASTTTAPAQVTYDILDGAGSSWTQNTDGS
;
A
#
# COMPACT_ATOMS: atom_id res chain seq x y z
N MET A 1 25.53 12.53 9.92
CA MET A 1 26.81 13.14 9.49
C MET A 1 27.03 13.09 7.97
N LYS A 2 26.16 12.39 7.19
CA LYS A 2 26.25 12.33 5.70
C LYS A 2 25.40 13.39 4.96
N LYS A 3 24.42 14.02 5.60
CA LYS A 3 23.58 15.07 5.03
C LYS A 3 24.26 16.43 4.80
N LYS A 4 25.43 16.68 5.40
CA LYS A 4 26.13 17.99 5.26
C LYS A 4 27.13 18.09 4.10
N ILE A 5 27.41 17.00 3.39
CA ILE A 5 28.43 17.00 2.33
C ILE A 5 27.82 17.25 0.95
N PHE A 6 26.55 16.88 0.73
CA PHE A 6 25.91 17.06 -0.57
C PHE A 6 25.44 18.52 -0.84
N THR A 7 25.05 19.23 0.21
CA THR A 7 24.66 20.65 0.12
C THR A 7 25.85 21.55 -0.23
N PHE A 8 27.10 21.15 0.09
CA PHE A 8 28.29 21.92 -0.21
C PHE A 8 28.81 21.74 -1.65
N LEU A 9 28.44 20.67 -2.35
CA LEU A 9 28.86 20.45 -3.74
C LEU A 9 27.98 21.19 -4.76
N LEU A 10 26.70 21.41 -4.45
CA LEU A 10 25.82 22.20 -5.32
C LEU A 10 26.05 23.73 -5.17
N SER A 11 26.46 24.17 -3.95
CA SER A 11 26.80 25.58 -3.71
C SER A 11 28.23 25.95 -4.17
N GLY A 12 29.08 24.95 -4.38
CA GLY A 12 30.47 25.17 -4.88
C GLY A 12 30.59 25.41 -6.38
N MET A 13 29.58 25.04 -7.19
CA MET A 13 29.54 25.32 -8.63
C MET A 13 28.96 26.69 -8.99
N MET A 14 28.43 27.45 -8.04
CA MET A 14 27.85 28.80 -8.29
C MET A 14 28.83 29.96 -8.09
N LEU A 15 30.11 29.70 -7.81
CA LEU A 15 31.07 30.79 -7.48
C LEU A 15 32.29 30.89 -8.40
N MET A 16 32.17 30.52 -9.67
CA MET A 16 33.22 30.88 -10.66
C MET A 16 32.58 31.45 -11.93
N GLY A 17 32.57 32.77 -12.03
CA GLY A 17 32.22 33.39 -13.28
C GLY A 17 31.66 34.82 -13.21
N MET A 18 32.16 35.68 -12.33
CA MET A 18 31.93 37.13 -12.53
C MET A 18 33.06 37.74 -13.29
N MET A 19 32.94 37.79 -14.62
CA MET A 19 33.58 38.83 -15.43
C MET A 19 32.48 39.70 -16.01
N PRO A 20 32.63 41.04 -16.03
CA PRO A 20 31.65 41.93 -16.61
C PRO A 20 31.70 41.81 -18.13
N VAL A 21 30.74 41.11 -18.71
CA VAL A 21 30.47 41.19 -20.15
C VAL A 21 29.62 42.44 -20.35
N THR A 22 30.20 43.46 -21.00
CA THR A 22 29.44 44.60 -21.50
C THR A 22 28.35 44.10 -22.43
N ALA A 23 27.10 44.32 -22.04
CA ALA A 23 25.94 43.95 -22.81
C ALA A 23 25.95 44.66 -24.16
N MET A 24 26.30 43.95 -25.24
CA MET A 24 25.82 44.27 -26.56
C MET A 24 24.37 43.87 -26.62
N ALA A 25 23.47 44.81 -26.93
CA ALA A 25 22.07 44.55 -27.18
C ALA A 25 21.98 43.59 -28.38
N ASP A 26 21.75 42.33 -28.10
CA ASP A 26 21.47 41.31 -29.10
C ASP A 26 20.04 41.54 -29.61
N THR A 27 19.92 41.94 -30.89
CA THR A 27 18.66 42.30 -31.53
C THR A 27 17.85 41.08 -32.03
N SER A 28 18.29 39.88 -31.75
CA SER A 28 17.58 38.64 -32.13
C SER A 28 17.48 37.69 -30.96
N HIS A 29 16.48 37.91 -30.07
CA HIS A 29 16.13 36.96 -29.06
C HIS A 29 15.39 35.77 -29.75
N THR A 30 16.06 34.65 -29.89
CA THR A 30 15.49 33.44 -30.53
C THR A 30 15.24 32.38 -29.47
N HIS A 31 14.01 31.89 -29.40
CA HIS A 31 13.62 30.78 -28.55
C HIS A 31 13.25 29.59 -29.39
N SER A 32 13.76 28.43 -29.03
CA SER A 32 13.18 27.17 -29.41
C SER A 32 12.21 26.75 -28.30
N VAL A 33 10.95 27.16 -28.37
CA VAL A 33 9.91 26.76 -27.45
C VAL A 33 9.29 25.45 -27.96
N GLY A 34 9.58 24.36 -27.26
CA GLY A 34 8.91 23.09 -27.45
C GLY A 34 9.14 22.40 -28.80
N GLN A 35 8.30 21.41 -29.09
CA GLN A 35 8.27 20.69 -30.38
C GLN A 35 7.70 21.55 -31.54
N ASP A 36 7.17 22.70 -31.22
CA ASP A 36 6.62 23.62 -32.22
C ASP A 36 7.76 24.54 -32.70
N ASN A 37 8.44 24.07 -33.75
CA ASN A 37 9.44 24.81 -34.49
C ASN A 37 8.82 25.99 -35.28
N SER A 38 8.08 26.87 -34.64
CA SER A 38 7.65 28.13 -35.24
C SER A 38 8.86 29.07 -35.27
N GLN A 39 9.70 28.89 -36.28
CA GLN A 39 10.98 29.57 -36.48
C GLN A 39 10.90 31.10 -36.71
N ASN A 40 9.75 31.76 -36.51
CA ASN A 40 9.58 33.19 -36.75
C ASN A 40 8.66 33.88 -35.73
N GLU A 41 8.68 33.52 -34.45
CA GLU A 41 7.96 34.29 -33.44
C GLU A 41 8.73 35.60 -33.11
N THR A 42 8.01 36.70 -33.16
CA THR A 42 8.56 37.98 -32.69
C THR A 42 8.34 38.10 -31.19
N TRP A 43 9.43 38.15 -30.46
CA TRP A 43 9.42 38.32 -29.01
C TRP A 43 9.50 39.80 -28.62
N ILE A 44 8.63 40.24 -27.74
CA ILE A 44 8.57 41.62 -27.26
C ILE A 44 9.36 41.73 -25.95
N ALA A 45 10.34 42.61 -25.93
CA ALA A 45 11.12 42.91 -24.73
C ALA A 45 10.26 43.71 -23.73
N ILE A 46 10.21 43.23 -22.49
CA ILE A 46 9.50 43.93 -21.41
C ILE A 46 10.37 44.02 -20.16
N SER A 47 10.24 45.13 -19.44
CA SER A 47 10.87 45.38 -18.15
C SER A 47 9.92 45.23 -16.96
N SER A 48 8.65 45.04 -17.22
CA SER A 48 7.55 44.86 -16.26
C SER A 48 6.45 44.05 -16.89
N LEU A 49 5.68 43.28 -16.10
CA LEU A 49 4.52 42.52 -16.60
C LEU A 49 3.35 43.41 -17.03
N ASP A 50 3.32 44.68 -16.58
CA ASP A 50 2.33 45.66 -17.05
C ASP A 50 2.50 46.01 -18.54
N GLY A 51 3.65 45.66 -19.13
CA GLY A 51 3.91 45.77 -20.57
C GLY A 51 3.14 44.73 -21.40
N ILE A 52 2.52 43.73 -20.78
CA ILE A 52 1.71 42.73 -21.44
C ILE A 52 0.26 43.20 -21.53
N THR A 53 -0.12 43.72 -22.69
CA THR A 53 -1.43 44.35 -22.92
C THR A 53 -2.25 43.67 -24.01
N GLN A 54 -1.76 42.56 -24.56
CA GLN A 54 -2.39 41.76 -25.61
C GLN A 54 -1.80 40.37 -25.67
N ASP A 55 -2.41 39.48 -26.44
CA ASP A 55 -1.86 38.16 -26.75
C ASP A 55 -0.48 38.30 -27.41
N GLY A 56 0.51 37.47 -27.01
CA GLY A 56 1.83 37.55 -27.62
C GLY A 56 2.94 36.80 -26.87
N SER A 57 4.14 36.92 -27.45
CA SER A 57 5.36 36.31 -26.89
C SER A 57 6.27 37.43 -26.34
N TYR A 58 6.64 37.31 -25.08
CA TYR A 58 7.36 38.33 -24.31
C TYR A 58 8.60 37.74 -23.65
N TYR A 59 9.65 38.57 -23.46
CA TYR A 59 10.77 38.18 -22.64
C TYR A 59 11.17 39.27 -21.66
N LEU A 60 11.63 38.89 -20.49
CA LEU A 60 12.10 39.81 -19.47
C LEU A 60 13.50 40.32 -19.80
N THR A 61 13.69 41.64 -19.70
CA THR A 61 14.99 42.29 -19.85
C THR A 61 15.68 42.55 -18.51
N GLN A 62 14.95 42.41 -17.41
CA GLN A 62 15.42 42.60 -16.03
C GLN A 62 14.52 41.88 -15.04
N PRO A 63 14.97 41.66 -13.79
CA PRO A 63 14.12 41.15 -12.73
C PRO A 63 12.90 42.06 -12.48
N VAL A 64 11.76 41.43 -12.19
CA VAL A 64 10.48 42.11 -11.92
C VAL A 64 10.05 41.86 -10.48
N THR A 65 9.76 42.94 -9.76
CA THR A 65 9.14 42.87 -8.44
C THR A 65 7.68 43.31 -8.52
N LEU A 66 6.78 42.45 -8.01
CA LEU A 66 5.34 42.69 -7.96
C LEU A 66 4.93 43.06 -6.53
N ASN A 67 4.18 44.13 -6.36
CA ASN A 67 3.57 44.50 -5.08
C ASN A 67 2.18 43.91 -4.89
N THR A 68 1.63 43.29 -5.90
CA THR A 68 0.34 42.60 -5.93
C THR A 68 0.38 41.46 -6.95
N THR A 69 -0.55 40.55 -6.89
CA THR A 69 -0.73 39.48 -7.89
C THR A 69 -0.80 40.05 -9.31
N TRP A 70 -0.02 39.48 -10.23
CA TRP A 70 -0.22 39.71 -11.65
C TRP A 70 -1.26 38.72 -12.21
N ILE A 71 -2.30 39.26 -12.90
CA ILE A 71 -3.35 38.48 -13.50
C ILE A 71 -3.10 38.34 -15.00
N CYS A 72 -2.99 37.12 -15.49
CA CYS A 72 -2.81 36.78 -16.88
C CYS A 72 -4.18 36.75 -17.59
N ASP A 73 -4.56 37.89 -18.18
CA ASP A 73 -5.81 38.11 -18.91
C ASP A 73 -5.67 37.90 -20.43
N TYR A 74 -4.48 37.53 -20.90
CA TYR A 74 -4.15 37.31 -22.29
C TYR A 74 -3.55 35.92 -22.51
N ASN A 75 -3.49 35.47 -23.76
CA ASN A 75 -2.69 34.29 -24.12
C ASN A 75 -1.21 34.71 -24.26
N VAL A 76 -0.42 34.31 -23.26
CA VAL A 76 0.95 34.81 -23.10
C VAL A 76 1.96 33.69 -23.18
N LYS A 77 3.00 33.91 -23.99
CA LYS A 77 4.26 33.17 -23.87
C LYS A 77 5.28 34.11 -23.20
N LEU A 78 5.83 33.71 -22.05
CA LEU A 78 6.78 34.49 -21.28
C LEU A 78 8.10 33.73 -21.12
N CYS A 79 9.17 34.32 -21.64
CA CYS A 79 10.52 33.88 -21.33
C CYS A 79 11.07 34.70 -20.16
N LEU A 80 11.52 34.01 -19.12
CA LEU A 80 12.17 34.67 -17.99
C LEU A 80 13.55 35.25 -18.37
N ASN A 81 14.22 34.67 -19.38
CA ASN A 81 15.55 35.12 -19.84
C ASN A 81 16.55 35.25 -18.67
N GLY A 82 16.53 34.28 -17.73
CA GLY A 82 17.34 34.26 -16.52
C GLY A 82 16.89 35.23 -15.42
N ASN A 83 15.81 35.98 -15.61
CA ASN A 83 15.32 36.96 -14.66
C ASN A 83 14.24 36.37 -13.76
N SER A 84 14.09 36.91 -12.55
CA SER A 84 13.07 36.46 -11.59
C SER A 84 11.87 37.41 -11.61
N ILE A 85 10.70 36.82 -11.38
CA ILE A 85 9.47 37.51 -11.00
C ILE A 85 9.27 37.25 -9.49
N THR A 86 9.40 38.30 -8.69
CA THR A 86 9.32 38.23 -7.24
C THR A 86 8.09 38.95 -6.72
N CYS A 87 7.22 38.29 -6.02
CA CYS A 87 6.07 38.91 -5.34
C CYS A 87 6.48 39.38 -3.96
N ASP A 88 6.29 40.68 -3.68
CA ASP A 88 6.57 41.31 -2.38
C ASP A 88 5.30 41.51 -1.52
N ALA A 89 4.17 40.96 -1.93
CA ALA A 89 2.94 40.90 -1.17
C ALA A 89 2.83 39.57 -0.38
N SER A 90 2.26 39.63 0.81
CA SER A 90 1.92 38.42 1.58
C SER A 90 0.50 37.95 1.27
N ASP A 91 0.27 36.65 1.42
CA ASP A 91 -1.02 35.98 1.19
C ASP A 91 -1.60 36.23 -0.23
N SER A 92 -0.70 36.41 -1.20
CA SER A 92 -1.03 36.75 -2.58
C SER A 92 -0.33 35.77 -3.52
N ASP A 93 -1.02 35.35 -4.57
CA ASP A 93 -0.38 34.55 -5.64
C ASP A 93 0.54 35.44 -6.46
N THR A 94 1.70 34.92 -6.90
CA THR A 94 2.57 35.71 -7.80
C THR A 94 1.90 35.91 -9.15
N ILE A 95 1.38 34.83 -9.75
CA ILE A 95 0.70 34.83 -11.04
C ILE A 95 -0.63 34.08 -10.94
N VAL A 96 -1.71 34.70 -11.40
CA VAL A 96 -3.01 34.04 -11.60
C VAL A 96 -3.30 33.94 -13.09
N ILE A 97 -3.52 32.74 -13.60
CA ILE A 97 -3.92 32.49 -14.97
C ILE A 97 -5.44 32.38 -14.97
N ASN A 98 -6.13 33.30 -15.65
CA ASN A 98 -7.57 33.32 -15.70
C ASN A 98 -8.16 32.17 -16.56
N ASN A 99 -9.43 31.86 -16.32
CA ASN A 99 -10.19 30.92 -17.15
C ASN A 99 -10.07 31.28 -18.65
N ASP A 100 -10.01 30.27 -19.49
CA ASP A 100 -9.89 30.39 -20.96
C ASP A 100 -8.63 31.11 -21.46
N LYS A 101 -7.66 31.36 -20.57
CA LYS A 101 -6.34 31.90 -20.96
C LYS A 101 -5.28 30.82 -20.97
N THR A 102 -4.29 31.05 -21.85
CA THR A 102 -3.13 30.20 -21.97
C THR A 102 -1.88 30.96 -21.54
N PHE A 103 -1.17 30.41 -20.58
CA PHE A 103 0.12 30.93 -20.14
C PHE A 103 1.21 29.90 -20.40
N ILE A 104 2.26 30.32 -21.11
CA ILE A 104 3.43 29.51 -21.40
C ILE A 104 4.63 30.14 -20.72
N LEU A 105 5.22 29.42 -19.77
CA LEU A 105 6.45 29.80 -19.10
C LEU A 105 7.64 29.07 -19.70
N THR A 106 8.66 29.82 -20.09
CA THR A 106 9.91 29.28 -20.61
C THR A 106 11.12 30.07 -20.09
N ASP A 107 12.31 29.54 -20.28
CA ASP A 107 13.56 30.19 -20.01
C ASP A 107 14.63 29.73 -21.04
N CYS A 108 15.42 30.65 -21.52
CA CYS A 108 16.46 30.37 -22.50
C CYS A 108 17.89 30.41 -21.91
N GLN A 109 18.01 30.75 -20.64
CA GLN A 109 19.30 30.84 -19.96
C GLN A 109 19.63 29.57 -19.18
N GLU A 110 20.92 29.23 -19.11
CA GLU A 110 21.39 28.10 -18.25
C GLU A 110 21.09 28.36 -16.78
N ASN A 111 21.27 29.60 -16.31
CA ASN A 111 20.82 30.05 -14.99
C ASN A 111 19.36 30.48 -15.09
N ALA A 112 18.45 29.54 -14.99
CA ALA A 112 17.05 29.84 -15.17
C ALA A 112 16.51 30.80 -14.11
N GLY A 113 15.72 31.76 -14.57
CA GLY A 113 14.98 32.68 -13.71
C GLY A 113 13.88 31.97 -12.90
N SER A 114 13.26 32.72 -12.01
CA SER A 114 12.27 32.11 -11.08
C SER A 114 11.01 32.95 -10.96
N VAL A 115 9.90 32.24 -10.62
CA VAL A 115 8.67 32.81 -10.08
C VAL A 115 8.67 32.51 -8.58
N THR A 116 8.75 33.55 -7.75
CA THR A 116 9.03 33.41 -6.31
C THR A 116 8.37 34.51 -5.49
N HIS A 117 8.45 34.40 -4.16
CA HIS A 117 8.14 35.46 -3.22
C HIS A 117 9.41 36.05 -2.61
N SER A 118 9.33 37.32 -2.17
CA SER A 118 10.36 37.93 -1.33
C SER A 118 10.50 37.17 -0.01
N GLU A 119 11.64 37.28 0.62
CA GLU A 119 11.87 36.72 1.95
C GLU A 119 10.78 37.14 2.94
N SER A 120 10.27 36.17 3.71
CA SER A 120 9.14 36.35 4.67
C SER A 120 7.78 36.71 4.06
N LYS A 121 7.64 36.77 2.75
CA LYS A 121 6.33 36.89 2.10
C LYS A 121 5.75 35.50 1.76
N THR A 122 4.42 35.44 1.70
CA THR A 122 3.68 34.19 1.55
C THR A 122 2.67 34.25 0.41
N GLY A 123 2.45 33.11 -0.23
CA GLY A 123 1.53 32.95 -1.34
C GLY A 123 1.99 31.87 -2.30
N ARG A 124 1.19 31.56 -3.30
CA ARG A 124 1.51 30.60 -4.33
C ARG A 124 2.37 31.23 -5.42
N GLY A 125 3.22 30.41 -6.03
CA GLY A 125 3.91 30.85 -7.25
C GLY A 125 2.92 31.08 -8.38
N ILE A 126 2.08 30.05 -8.69
CA ILE A 126 1.09 30.11 -9.78
C ILE A 126 -0.25 29.57 -9.32
N CYS A 127 -1.32 30.32 -9.58
CA CYS A 127 -2.70 29.85 -9.50
C CYS A 127 -3.24 29.69 -10.94
N ASN A 128 -3.36 28.45 -11.42
CA ASN A 128 -3.84 28.15 -12.76
C ASN A 128 -5.31 27.78 -12.78
N ASN A 129 -6.13 28.67 -13.35
CA ASN A 129 -7.53 28.36 -13.66
C ASN A 129 -7.76 28.11 -15.17
N GLY A 130 -6.77 28.42 -16.02
CA GLY A 130 -6.81 28.26 -17.46
C GLY A 130 -5.94 27.09 -17.95
N THR A 131 -5.08 27.35 -18.92
CA THR A 131 -4.11 26.39 -19.46
C THR A 131 -2.69 26.89 -19.23
N PHE A 132 -1.91 26.12 -18.48
CA PHE A 132 -0.52 26.44 -18.17
C PHE A 132 0.41 25.42 -18.84
N TYR A 133 1.40 25.94 -19.57
CA TYR A 133 2.51 25.16 -20.13
C TYR A 133 3.83 25.62 -19.51
N MET A 134 4.62 24.67 -19.00
CA MET A 134 5.95 24.96 -18.46
C MET A 134 7.03 24.24 -19.29
N TYR A 135 7.79 25.04 -20.03
CA TYR A 135 8.93 24.59 -20.85
C TYR A 135 10.26 25.00 -20.28
N GLY A 136 10.32 25.71 -19.17
CA GLY A 136 11.54 26.15 -18.51
C GLY A 136 11.25 27.09 -17.34
N GLY A 137 12.32 27.61 -16.73
CA GLY A 137 12.23 28.44 -15.53
C GLY A 137 12.02 27.64 -14.26
N ASN A 138 12.00 28.35 -13.13
CA ASN A 138 11.78 27.77 -11.81
C ASN A 138 10.55 28.40 -11.15
N ILE A 139 9.74 27.60 -10.49
CA ILE A 139 8.72 28.05 -9.54
C ILE A 139 9.23 27.64 -8.16
N SER A 140 9.77 28.59 -7.40
CA SER A 140 10.55 28.23 -6.23
C SER A 140 10.44 29.18 -5.05
N GLY A 141 10.58 28.64 -3.84
CA GLY A 141 10.59 29.42 -2.61
C GLY A 141 9.26 30.06 -2.26
N ASN A 142 8.15 29.59 -2.82
CA ASN A 142 6.82 30.05 -2.51
C ASN A 142 6.26 29.28 -1.30
N ALA A 143 5.55 29.96 -0.43
CA ALA A 143 5.00 29.35 0.78
C ALA A 143 3.57 29.81 1.03
N VAL A 144 2.65 28.85 1.06
CA VAL A 144 1.29 29.10 1.57
C VAL A 144 1.28 28.77 3.06
N THR A 145 0.86 29.72 3.87
CA THR A 145 0.85 29.54 5.32
C THR A 145 -0.55 29.73 5.89
N GLY A 146 -0.82 29.04 6.98
CA GLY A 146 -2.14 29.09 7.59
C GLY A 146 -2.15 28.71 9.06
N SER A 147 -3.29 28.92 9.72
CA SER A 147 -3.50 28.47 11.09
C SER A 147 -3.84 27.00 11.14
N LYS A 148 -3.22 26.26 12.05
CA LYS A 148 -3.53 24.86 12.32
C LYS A 148 -5.00 24.64 12.71
N TYR A 149 -5.56 25.58 13.42
CA TYR A 149 -6.97 25.56 13.82
C TYR A 149 -7.73 26.65 13.07
N SER A 150 -8.78 26.30 12.38
CA SER A 150 -9.67 27.24 11.72
C SER A 150 -11.05 27.18 12.34
N SER A 151 -11.69 28.38 12.52
CA SER A 151 -13.13 28.46 12.83
C SER A 151 -14.00 27.97 11.64
N GLU A 152 -13.40 27.85 10.45
CA GLU A 152 -14.03 27.30 9.25
C GLU A 152 -13.72 25.81 9.19
N TYR A 153 -14.76 24.99 9.16
CA TYR A 153 -14.66 23.56 8.99
C TYR A 153 -13.92 23.21 7.69
N GLY A 154 -12.85 22.40 7.79
CA GLY A 154 -12.15 21.88 6.62
C GLY A 154 -11.41 22.94 5.78
N LYS A 155 -10.88 24.01 6.39
CA LYS A 155 -10.08 24.99 5.66
C LYS A 155 -8.83 24.32 5.09
N GLU A 156 -8.66 24.43 3.80
CA GLU A 156 -7.53 23.86 3.06
C GLU A 156 -6.57 24.94 2.59
N TYR A 157 -5.27 24.73 2.82
CA TYR A 157 -4.17 25.50 2.28
C TYR A 157 -3.51 24.68 1.17
N LYS A 158 -3.42 25.23 -0.04
CA LYS A 158 -3.21 24.44 -1.26
C LYS A 158 -2.11 24.99 -2.13
N GLY A 159 -1.20 24.11 -2.60
CA GLY A 159 -0.28 24.37 -3.69
C GLY A 159 0.72 25.48 -3.40
N GLY A 160 1.81 25.18 -2.67
CA GLY A 160 2.85 26.17 -2.41
C GLY A 160 3.46 26.72 -3.71
N GLY A 161 3.88 25.83 -4.62
CA GLY A 161 4.37 26.22 -5.94
C GLY A 161 3.23 26.53 -6.91
N VAL A 162 2.35 25.56 -7.16
CA VAL A 162 1.27 25.64 -8.14
C VAL A 162 -0.05 25.11 -7.55
N TYR A 163 -1.09 25.91 -7.65
CA TYR A 163 -2.47 25.46 -7.55
C TYR A 163 -3.06 25.31 -8.95
N ASN A 164 -3.48 24.11 -9.33
CA ASN A 164 -4.04 23.85 -10.64
C ASN A 164 -5.51 23.41 -10.56
N SER A 165 -6.43 24.28 -10.97
CA SER A 165 -7.85 23.95 -11.20
C SER A 165 -8.18 23.81 -12.69
N GLY A 166 -7.28 24.20 -13.58
CA GLY A 166 -7.39 24.09 -15.02
C GLY A 166 -6.58 22.94 -15.61
N THR A 167 -5.84 23.22 -16.67
CA THR A 167 -4.96 22.23 -17.31
C THR A 167 -3.51 22.67 -17.21
N PHE A 168 -2.65 21.79 -16.70
CA PHE A 168 -1.22 22.05 -16.57
C PHE A 168 -0.40 21.01 -17.33
N TYR A 169 0.50 21.46 -18.18
CA TYR A 169 1.48 20.64 -18.90
C TYR A 169 2.89 21.04 -18.50
N MET A 170 3.67 20.09 -17.96
CA MET A 170 5.06 20.33 -17.60
C MET A 170 5.99 19.46 -18.45
N TYR A 171 6.80 20.12 -19.28
CA TYR A 171 7.77 19.48 -20.18
C TYR A 171 9.21 19.65 -19.70
N LYS A 172 9.48 20.78 -19.04
CA LYS A 172 10.81 21.14 -18.50
C LYS A 172 10.63 22.13 -17.34
N GLY A 173 11.75 22.55 -16.78
CA GLY A 173 11.77 23.49 -15.64
C GLY A 173 11.67 22.79 -14.30
N THR A 174 11.57 23.57 -13.24
CA THR A 174 11.66 23.08 -11.88
C THR A 174 10.59 23.71 -10.99
N ILE A 175 9.93 22.90 -10.16
CA ILE A 175 9.07 23.35 -9.06
C ILE A 175 9.76 22.90 -7.78
N SER A 176 10.37 23.84 -7.03
CA SER A 176 11.28 23.45 -5.95
C SER A 176 11.27 24.36 -4.72
N GLY A 177 11.47 23.74 -3.56
CA GLY A 177 11.56 24.48 -2.30
C GLY A 177 10.30 25.25 -1.95
N ASN A 178 9.15 24.85 -2.52
CA ASN A 178 7.86 25.42 -2.19
C ASN A 178 7.23 24.66 -1.02
N SER A 179 6.35 25.33 -0.31
CA SER A 179 5.75 24.68 0.87
C SER A 179 4.34 25.15 1.17
N VAL A 180 3.64 24.27 1.89
CA VAL A 180 2.38 24.61 2.58
C VAL A 180 2.61 24.34 4.06
N LYS A 181 2.50 25.38 4.91
CA LYS A 181 2.97 25.33 6.31
C LYS A 181 2.00 25.93 7.32
N VAL A 182 2.06 25.39 8.53
CA VAL A 182 1.45 26.03 9.69
C VAL A 182 2.21 27.32 10.05
N ASN A 183 1.52 28.41 10.35
CA ASN A 183 2.14 29.63 10.82
C ASN A 183 2.90 29.39 12.13
N ALA A 184 4.16 29.79 12.18
CA ALA A 184 5.05 29.60 13.33
C ALA A 184 4.55 30.23 14.66
N ASN A 185 3.57 31.14 14.58
CA ASN A 185 2.98 31.82 15.74
C ASN A 185 1.63 31.21 16.17
N ALA A 186 1.17 30.12 15.53
CA ALA A 186 -0.02 29.41 15.95
C ALA A 186 0.34 28.57 17.19
N ASP A 187 -0.36 28.85 18.30
CA ASP A 187 -0.18 28.27 19.62
C ASP A 187 0.11 26.74 19.53
N GLU A 188 1.36 26.36 19.82
CA GLU A 188 1.78 24.96 19.91
C GLU A 188 1.20 24.35 21.20
N GLY A 189 -0.09 24.19 21.24
CA GLY A 189 -0.71 23.27 22.19
C GLY A 189 -0.15 21.88 21.92
N ASN A 190 0.73 21.44 22.82
CA ASN A 190 1.35 20.12 22.79
C ASN A 190 0.27 19.02 22.86
N TYR A 191 -0.33 18.67 21.74
CA TYR A 191 -1.20 17.51 21.61
C TYR A 191 -0.41 16.43 20.88
N ASP A 192 0.06 15.49 21.71
CA ASP A 192 0.55 14.18 21.33
C ASP A 192 -0.44 13.58 20.31
N TYR A 193 0.00 13.38 19.08
CA TYR A 193 -0.76 12.67 18.05
C TYR A 193 -0.82 11.20 18.45
N GLY A 194 -1.76 10.87 19.35
CA GLY A 194 -2.18 9.50 19.57
C GLY A 194 -2.53 8.88 18.23
N TYR A 195 -2.06 7.70 18.02
CA TYR A 195 -2.26 6.83 16.85
C TYR A 195 -3.68 6.93 16.30
N ASP A 196 -3.91 7.83 15.35
CA ASP A 196 -5.20 7.91 14.67
C ASP A 196 -5.13 7.06 13.39
N TYR A 197 -5.58 5.84 13.52
CA TYR A 197 -5.96 4.99 12.40
C TYR A 197 -7.23 5.58 11.78
N GLY A 198 -7.11 6.63 10.96
CA GLY A 198 -8.07 6.99 9.93
C GLY A 198 -9.55 7.17 10.26
N TYR A 199 -9.96 7.24 11.52
CA TYR A 199 -11.36 7.41 11.89
C TYR A 199 -11.70 8.86 12.30
N GLY A 200 -12.00 9.68 11.31
CA GLY A 200 -13.12 10.61 11.30
C GLY A 200 -13.31 11.67 12.39
N TYR A 201 -12.26 12.21 13.04
CA TYR A 201 -12.41 13.32 13.96
C TYR A 201 -11.63 14.59 13.61
N ASP A 202 -11.09 14.71 12.41
CA ASP A 202 -10.35 15.90 11.94
C ASP A 202 -11.23 17.13 11.65
N ARG A 203 -12.34 17.27 12.33
CA ARG A 203 -13.34 18.30 12.02
C ARG A 203 -12.93 19.74 12.33
N TYR A 204 -11.78 19.96 12.94
CA TYR A 204 -11.32 21.28 13.34
C TYR A 204 -9.90 21.64 12.90
N TYR A 205 -9.24 20.74 12.15
CA TYR A 205 -7.89 20.98 11.66
C TYR A 205 -7.89 21.48 10.22
N SER A 206 -7.06 22.49 9.95
CA SER A 206 -6.76 22.90 8.58
C SER A 206 -5.89 21.86 7.91
N GLN A 207 -6.09 21.65 6.60
CA GLN A 207 -5.29 20.74 5.78
C GLN A 207 -4.29 21.52 4.93
N PHE A 208 -3.03 21.04 4.86
CA PHE A 208 -1.91 21.65 4.15
C PHE A 208 -1.45 20.74 3.04
N ASN A 209 -1.95 20.96 1.82
CA ASN A 209 -1.89 19.99 0.75
C ASN A 209 -1.09 20.50 -0.45
N GLY A 210 -0.17 19.65 -0.99
CA GLY A 210 0.57 19.92 -2.21
C GLY A 210 1.65 20.98 -2.03
N GLY A 211 2.76 20.65 -1.38
CA GLY A 211 3.88 21.56 -1.21
C GLY A 211 4.38 22.13 -2.55
N GLY A 212 4.63 21.27 -3.53
CA GLY A 212 4.95 21.65 -4.90
C GLY A 212 3.71 22.00 -5.70
N VAL A 213 2.83 21.02 -5.92
CA VAL A 213 1.64 21.14 -6.77
C VAL A 213 0.40 20.61 -6.06
N TYR A 214 -0.66 21.37 -6.03
CA TYR A 214 -2.00 20.90 -5.74
C TYR A 214 -2.80 20.82 -7.04
N ASN A 215 -3.22 19.62 -7.44
CA ASN A 215 -3.94 19.39 -8.68
C ASN A 215 -5.40 19.03 -8.45
N ASP A 216 -6.30 19.96 -8.76
CA ASP A 216 -7.76 19.79 -8.79
C ASP A 216 -8.31 19.73 -10.23
N GLY A 217 -7.42 19.95 -11.21
CA GLY A 217 -7.69 19.91 -12.65
C GLY A 217 -6.99 18.74 -13.34
N SER A 218 -6.45 18.99 -14.53
CA SER A 218 -5.64 18.02 -15.27
C SER A 218 -4.18 18.43 -15.23
N PHE A 219 -3.31 17.50 -14.80
CA PHE A 219 -1.86 17.71 -14.79
C PHE A 219 -1.18 16.62 -15.59
N THR A 220 -0.39 16.99 -16.59
CA THR A 220 0.46 16.09 -17.37
C THR A 220 1.90 16.53 -17.26
N MET A 221 2.75 15.65 -16.73
CA MET A 221 4.19 15.89 -16.58
C MET A 221 4.96 14.86 -17.40
N SER A 222 5.60 15.29 -18.48
CA SER A 222 6.44 14.44 -19.32
C SER A 222 7.94 14.76 -19.23
N GLY A 223 8.29 15.78 -18.47
CA GLY A 223 9.66 16.18 -18.16
C GLY A 223 9.68 17.24 -17.07
N GLY A 224 10.86 17.77 -16.75
CA GLY A 224 11.06 18.69 -15.64
C GLY A 224 11.14 18.00 -14.28
N CYS A 225 11.27 18.78 -13.22
CA CYS A 225 11.51 18.30 -11.86
C CYS A 225 10.58 18.96 -10.84
N ILE A 226 10.00 18.16 -9.94
CA ILE A 226 9.32 18.63 -8.73
C ILE A 226 10.15 18.12 -7.55
N LEU A 227 10.84 19.04 -6.85
CA LEU A 227 11.83 18.62 -5.87
C LEU A 227 11.92 19.53 -4.63
N ASN A 228 12.31 18.93 -3.50
CA ASN A 228 12.50 19.64 -2.22
C ASN A 228 11.26 20.46 -1.79
N ASN A 229 10.06 20.02 -2.15
CA ASN A 229 8.84 20.67 -1.71
C ASN A 229 8.32 19.99 -0.42
N ASP A 230 7.59 20.75 0.39
CA ASP A 230 7.21 20.34 1.72
C ASP A 230 5.73 20.66 2.02
N ALA A 231 4.98 19.66 2.45
CA ALA A 231 3.59 19.80 2.90
C ALA A 231 3.48 19.61 4.42
N ASP A 232 4.36 20.23 5.18
CA ASP A 232 4.45 20.37 6.64
C ASP A 232 3.47 19.51 7.48
N ASN A 233 3.76 18.21 7.56
CA ASN A 233 2.98 17.21 8.29
C ASN A 233 1.58 16.86 7.74
N ASP A 234 1.26 17.22 6.49
CA ASP A 234 0.01 16.81 5.85
C ASP A 234 0.26 16.03 4.55
N TYR A 235 -0.32 16.39 3.40
CA TYR A 235 -0.46 15.48 2.27
C TYR A 235 0.19 16.00 0.99
N GLY A 236 0.98 15.10 0.33
CA GLY A 236 1.52 15.35 -0.99
C GLY A 236 2.62 16.41 -1.03
N GLY A 237 3.82 16.08 -0.55
CA GLY A 237 4.95 17.01 -0.54
C GLY A 237 5.28 17.54 -1.92
N GLY A 238 5.47 16.63 -2.89
CA GLY A 238 5.63 17.00 -4.31
C GLY A 238 4.30 17.36 -4.95
N VAL A 239 3.35 16.42 -4.98
CA VAL A 239 2.06 16.56 -5.65
C VAL A 239 0.92 16.03 -4.79
N TYR A 240 -0.10 16.84 -4.60
CA TYR A 240 -1.40 16.40 -4.13
C TYR A 240 -2.36 16.34 -5.32
N ASN A 241 -2.82 15.14 -5.69
CA ASN A 241 -3.70 14.93 -6.83
C ASN A 241 -5.14 14.57 -6.40
N ARG A 242 -6.10 15.42 -6.73
CA ARG A 242 -7.54 15.15 -6.54
C ARG A 242 -8.27 14.75 -7.81
N ASN A 243 -7.69 15.00 -8.98
CA ASN A 243 -8.37 14.74 -10.24
C ASN A 243 -7.49 13.89 -11.17
N ARG A 244 -6.96 14.39 -12.24
CA ARG A 244 -6.18 13.64 -13.21
C ARG A 244 -4.70 14.04 -13.18
N PHE A 245 -3.82 13.08 -12.95
CA PHE A 245 -2.37 13.27 -13.06
C PHE A 245 -1.75 12.19 -13.94
N GLU A 246 -0.92 12.61 -14.90
CA GLU A 246 -0.15 11.74 -15.78
C GLU A 246 1.33 12.04 -15.67
N LEU A 247 2.13 11.01 -15.39
CA LEU A 247 3.60 11.07 -15.30
C LEU A 247 4.22 10.19 -16.37
N SER A 248 5.10 10.76 -17.17
CA SER A 248 5.73 10.05 -18.28
C SER A 248 7.12 10.61 -18.62
N GLY A 249 7.75 10.04 -19.64
CA GLY A 249 9.00 10.57 -20.23
C GLY A 249 10.15 10.65 -19.23
N SER A 250 10.78 11.82 -19.15
CA SER A 250 11.90 12.11 -18.24
C SER A 250 11.50 12.86 -16.96
N ALA A 251 10.22 12.92 -16.65
CA ALA A 251 9.69 13.59 -15.46
C ALA A 251 10.30 13.06 -14.17
N LEU A 252 10.60 13.95 -13.22
CA LEU A 252 11.23 13.60 -11.95
C LEU A 252 10.50 14.25 -10.77
N ILE A 253 10.09 13.42 -9.80
CA ILE A 253 9.57 13.84 -8.49
C ILE A 253 10.55 13.35 -7.43
N PHE A 254 11.27 14.27 -6.77
CA PHE A 254 12.47 13.92 -6.04
C PHE A 254 12.60 14.72 -4.73
N ASP A 255 13.02 14.04 -3.64
CA ASP A 255 13.35 14.67 -2.34
C ASP A 255 12.24 15.60 -1.81
N ASN A 256 10.96 15.22 -1.99
CA ASN A 256 9.83 15.93 -1.43
C ASN A 256 9.43 15.29 -0.09
N ASN A 257 8.86 16.09 0.80
CA ASN A 257 8.54 15.67 2.15
C ASN A 257 7.08 15.97 2.50
N ALA A 258 6.42 15.03 3.18
CA ALA A 258 5.08 15.19 3.75
C ALA A 258 4.86 14.19 4.88
N ARG A 259 3.77 14.34 5.63
CA ARG A 259 3.31 13.30 6.55
C ARG A 259 2.83 12.07 5.79
N GLN A 260 2.10 12.26 4.67
CA GLN A 260 1.61 11.18 3.83
C GLN A 260 1.77 11.52 2.35
N GLY A 261 2.23 10.54 1.56
CA GLY A 261 2.52 10.76 0.15
C GLY A 261 3.65 11.76 -0.06
N GLY A 262 4.86 11.45 0.43
CA GLY A 262 6.01 12.36 0.32
C GLY A 262 6.22 12.88 -1.09
N GLY A 263 6.26 11.98 -2.07
CA GLY A 263 6.26 12.35 -3.49
C GLY A 263 4.87 12.76 -3.97
N ILE A 264 3.90 11.84 -3.86
CA ILE A 264 2.54 12.01 -4.39
C ILE A 264 1.51 11.50 -3.38
N TYR A 265 0.52 12.32 -3.08
CA TYR A 265 -0.76 11.90 -2.50
C TYR A 265 -1.82 11.87 -3.61
N ASN A 266 -2.41 10.71 -3.87
CA ASN A 266 -3.41 10.54 -4.93
C ASN A 266 -4.78 10.16 -4.37
N SER A 267 -5.76 11.04 -4.52
CA SER A 267 -7.18 10.75 -4.29
C SER A 267 -8.01 10.84 -5.58
N GLY A 268 -7.35 11.06 -6.72
CA GLY A 268 -7.93 11.10 -8.05
C GLY A 268 -7.43 9.96 -8.94
N SER A 269 -7.25 10.22 -10.21
CA SER A 269 -6.66 9.27 -11.16
C SER A 269 -5.20 9.60 -11.39
N PHE A 270 -4.31 8.66 -11.09
CA PHE A 270 -2.89 8.78 -11.38
C PHE A 270 -2.44 7.68 -12.34
N THR A 271 -1.81 8.09 -13.45
CA THR A 271 -1.22 7.17 -14.42
C THR A 271 0.28 7.46 -14.56
N MET A 272 1.10 6.43 -14.39
CA MET A 272 2.54 6.50 -14.59
C MET A 272 2.96 5.56 -15.71
N SER A 273 3.35 6.10 -16.85
CA SER A 273 3.87 5.34 -17.99
C SER A 273 5.39 5.50 -18.18
N GLY A 274 6.03 6.34 -17.39
CA GLY A 274 7.46 6.64 -17.40
C GLY A 274 7.81 7.61 -16.28
N GLY A 275 9.00 8.19 -16.33
CA GLY A 275 9.48 9.10 -15.28
C GLY A 275 9.96 8.39 -14.02
N ARG A 276 10.29 9.19 -13.01
CA ARG A 276 10.85 8.69 -11.74
C ARG A 276 10.22 9.41 -10.54
N ILE A 277 9.95 8.64 -9.49
CA ILE A 277 9.54 9.10 -8.16
C ILE A 277 10.56 8.54 -7.19
N ASN A 278 11.51 9.36 -6.75
CA ASN A 278 12.61 8.83 -5.94
C ASN A 278 13.06 9.76 -4.82
N GLU A 279 13.62 9.14 -3.77
CA GLU A 279 14.14 9.79 -2.57
C GLU A 279 13.13 10.70 -1.86
N ASN A 280 11.82 10.50 -2.06
CA ASN A 280 10.80 11.23 -1.33
C ASN A 280 10.60 10.60 0.07
N HIS A 281 10.23 11.42 1.03
CA HIS A 281 10.08 11.02 2.42
C HIS A 281 8.66 11.27 2.94
N SER A 282 8.16 10.32 3.74
CA SER A 282 6.89 10.44 4.44
C SER A 282 7.05 10.07 5.91
N GLY A 283 6.54 10.91 6.82
CA GLY A 283 6.46 10.60 8.24
C GLY A 283 5.39 9.56 8.60
N GLY A 284 4.51 9.23 7.66
CA GLY A 284 3.42 8.24 7.81
C GLY A 284 3.49 7.17 6.75
N ALA A 285 2.63 7.23 5.75
CA ALA A 285 2.51 6.21 4.71
C ALA A 285 2.76 6.77 3.31
N GLY A 286 3.27 5.92 2.40
CA GLY A 286 3.50 6.29 1.02
C GLY A 286 4.68 7.26 0.85
N GLY A 287 5.92 6.79 1.03
CA GLY A 287 7.10 7.61 0.79
C GLY A 287 7.13 8.17 -0.63
N GLY A 288 7.01 7.31 -1.64
CA GLY A 288 6.85 7.68 -3.03
C GLY A 288 5.43 8.10 -3.37
N VAL A 289 4.49 7.19 -3.22
CA VAL A 289 3.07 7.38 -3.58
C VAL A 289 2.15 6.86 -2.48
N LEU A 290 1.20 7.65 -2.05
CA LEU A 290 0.01 7.18 -1.36
C LEU A 290 -1.19 7.25 -2.31
N ASN A 291 -1.78 6.11 -2.66
CA ASN A 291 -3.05 6.00 -3.38
C ASN A 291 -4.16 5.80 -2.36
N TYR A 292 -5.00 6.82 -2.14
CA TYR A 292 -5.91 6.88 -1.01
C TYR A 292 -7.37 6.72 -1.43
N THR A 293 -8.10 5.84 -0.78
CA THR A 293 -9.55 5.59 -0.82
C THR A 293 -10.16 5.56 -2.24
N SER A 294 -10.56 6.71 -2.78
CA SER A 294 -11.15 6.81 -4.14
C SER A 294 -10.11 6.93 -5.25
N GLY A 295 -8.83 7.05 -4.88
CA GLY A 295 -7.73 7.17 -5.83
C GLY A 295 -7.54 5.92 -6.67
N THR A 296 -7.26 6.09 -7.94
CA THR A 296 -6.86 5.01 -8.84
C THR A 296 -5.42 5.23 -9.28
N PHE A 297 -4.60 4.18 -9.17
CA PHE A 297 -3.22 4.23 -9.63
C PHE A 297 -2.94 3.15 -10.67
N THR A 298 -2.48 3.56 -11.84
CA THR A 298 -2.04 2.65 -12.90
C THR A 298 -0.59 2.95 -13.27
N MET A 299 0.28 1.94 -13.12
CA MET A 299 1.71 2.03 -13.44
C MET A 299 2.06 1.03 -14.54
N THR A 300 2.32 1.53 -15.75
CA THR A 300 2.73 0.70 -16.91
C THR A 300 4.22 0.83 -17.21
N GLY A 301 4.90 1.77 -16.60
CA GLY A 301 6.33 2.00 -16.73
C GLY A 301 6.85 2.99 -15.71
N GLY A 302 8.13 3.33 -15.82
CA GLY A 302 8.79 4.25 -14.89
C GLY A 302 9.34 3.57 -13.64
N LEU A 303 9.91 4.35 -12.75
CA LEU A 303 10.65 3.90 -11.58
C LEU A 303 10.20 4.63 -10.31
N ILE A 304 9.82 3.88 -9.29
CA ILE A 304 9.59 4.36 -7.93
C ILE A 304 10.69 3.77 -7.04
N SER A 305 11.67 4.59 -6.61
CA SER A 305 12.85 4.04 -5.93
C SER A 305 13.44 4.95 -4.86
N GLY A 306 14.11 4.33 -3.88
CA GLY A 306 14.83 5.08 -2.85
C GLY A 306 13.93 5.92 -1.94
N ASN A 307 12.60 5.76 -2.04
CA ASN A 307 11.69 6.49 -1.18
C ASN A 307 11.68 5.89 0.23
N ALA A 308 11.47 6.73 1.22
CA ALA A 308 11.46 6.31 2.61
C ALA A 308 10.16 6.71 3.30
N THR A 309 9.72 5.85 4.22
CA THR A 309 8.60 6.17 5.12
C THR A 309 8.93 5.72 6.53
N GLU A 310 8.39 6.44 7.52
CA GLU A 310 8.48 6.00 8.92
C GLU A 310 7.52 4.84 9.21
N ARG A 311 6.51 4.57 8.36
CA ARG A 311 5.53 3.49 8.60
C ARG A 311 5.51 2.48 7.46
N SER A 312 4.51 2.52 6.59
CA SER A 312 4.27 1.45 5.61
C SER A 312 4.15 1.96 4.19
N GLY A 313 4.51 1.10 3.22
CA GLY A 313 4.41 1.42 1.81
C GLY A 313 5.43 2.46 1.37
N ALA A 314 6.72 2.21 1.60
CA ALA A 314 7.76 3.20 1.29
C ALA A 314 7.77 3.56 -0.21
N GLY A 315 7.63 2.58 -1.11
CA GLY A 315 7.43 2.85 -2.53
C GLY A 315 6.00 3.33 -2.78
N VAL A 316 5.02 2.48 -2.51
CA VAL A 316 3.59 2.72 -2.72
C VAL A 316 2.79 2.24 -1.52
N CYS A 317 1.98 3.11 -0.96
CA CYS A 317 0.89 2.73 -0.07
C CYS A 317 -0.42 2.79 -0.86
N ASN A 318 -1.07 1.64 -1.06
CA ASN A 318 -2.40 1.56 -1.66
C ASN A 318 -3.44 1.39 -0.55
N TRP A 319 -4.10 2.49 -0.20
CA TRP A 319 -5.08 2.55 0.87
C TRP A 319 -6.50 2.53 0.30
N GLU A 320 -7.16 1.37 0.33
CA GLU A 320 -8.54 1.12 -0.13
C GLU A 320 -8.81 1.32 -1.64
N GLY A 321 -7.87 1.88 -2.40
CA GLY A 321 -8.00 2.11 -3.83
C GLY A 321 -7.56 0.93 -4.70
N PRO A 322 -7.82 0.97 -6.02
CA PRO A 322 -7.19 0.06 -6.97
C PRO A 322 -5.80 0.55 -7.38
N PHE A 323 -4.83 -0.38 -7.35
CA PHE A 323 -3.51 -0.22 -7.92
C PHE A 323 -3.25 -1.30 -8.96
N ILE A 324 -2.86 -0.92 -10.18
CA ILE A 324 -2.52 -1.83 -11.27
C ILE A 324 -1.09 -1.56 -11.71
N MET A 325 -0.27 -2.61 -11.72
CA MET A 325 1.13 -2.58 -12.17
C MET A 325 1.32 -3.54 -13.35
N SER A 326 1.95 -3.09 -14.42
CA SER A 326 2.19 -3.91 -15.61
C SER A 326 3.48 -3.53 -16.34
N ASP A 327 3.75 -4.23 -17.42
CA ASP A 327 4.82 -3.98 -18.41
C ASP A 327 6.20 -3.78 -17.78
N ASN A 328 6.80 -2.60 -17.96
CA ASN A 328 8.15 -2.27 -17.48
C ASN A 328 8.17 -1.43 -16.20
N ALA A 329 7.09 -1.45 -15.43
CA ALA A 329 7.00 -0.76 -14.15
C ALA A 329 7.99 -1.32 -13.12
N VAL A 330 8.70 -0.45 -12.39
CA VAL A 330 9.69 -0.86 -11.38
C VAL A 330 9.46 -0.13 -10.06
N ILE A 331 9.40 -0.90 -8.97
CA ILE A 331 9.39 -0.39 -7.59
C ILE A 331 10.58 -1.00 -6.86
N SER A 332 11.61 -0.18 -6.57
CA SER A 332 12.86 -0.73 -6.02
C SER A 332 13.52 0.13 -4.95
N ASP A 333 14.31 -0.53 -4.10
CA ASP A 333 15.20 0.15 -3.14
C ASP A 333 14.48 1.09 -2.16
N ASN A 334 13.17 0.92 -1.97
CA ASN A 334 12.38 1.71 -1.03
C ASN A 334 12.47 1.10 0.38
N VAL A 335 12.45 1.96 1.41
CA VAL A 335 12.73 1.55 2.79
C VAL A 335 11.67 2.08 3.76
N SER A 336 10.96 1.18 4.41
CA SER A 336 10.23 1.47 5.64
C SER A 336 11.21 1.48 6.82
N THR A 337 11.10 2.42 7.75
CA THR A 337 12.10 2.61 8.82
C THR A 337 11.58 2.28 10.23
N ASP A 338 10.27 2.31 10.47
CA ASP A 338 9.68 1.93 11.76
C ASP A 338 9.73 0.41 11.96
N THR A 339 9.99 -0.02 13.19
CA THR A 339 9.99 -1.43 13.58
C THR A 339 8.67 -2.15 13.35
N TYR A 340 7.57 -1.42 13.26
CA TYR A 340 6.23 -1.94 12.91
C TYR A 340 5.88 -1.75 11.44
N GLY A 341 6.73 -1.07 10.67
CA GLY A 341 6.51 -0.78 9.26
C GLY A 341 6.59 -2.01 8.38
N GLY A 342 5.65 -2.13 7.46
CA GLY A 342 5.60 -3.19 6.47
C GLY A 342 5.42 -2.66 5.05
N GLY A 343 5.45 -3.56 4.06
CA GLY A 343 5.32 -3.19 2.67
C GLY A 343 6.42 -2.24 2.20
N GLY A 344 7.69 -2.67 2.23
CA GLY A 344 8.80 -1.82 1.79
C GLY A 344 8.60 -1.31 0.36
N GLY A 345 8.25 -2.20 -0.57
CA GLY A 345 7.87 -1.82 -1.93
C GLY A 345 6.42 -1.33 -2.00
N VAL A 346 5.47 -2.20 -1.65
CA VAL A 346 4.04 -1.94 -1.71
C VAL A 346 3.36 -2.35 -0.41
N PHE A 347 2.59 -1.47 0.17
CA PHE A 347 1.64 -1.77 1.23
C PHE A 347 0.22 -1.66 0.66
N ASN A 348 -0.45 -2.81 0.46
CA ASN A 348 -1.84 -2.87 0.02
C ASN A 348 -2.73 -3.02 1.26
N PHE A 349 -3.38 -1.94 1.66
CA PHE A 349 -4.22 -1.88 2.85
C PHE A 349 -5.69 -1.77 2.45
N ASN A 350 -6.48 -2.78 2.74
CA ASN A 350 -7.92 -2.83 2.44
C ASN A 350 -8.26 -2.52 0.97
N GLY A 351 -7.29 -2.59 0.06
CA GLY A 351 -7.42 -2.22 -1.34
C GLY A 351 -7.28 -3.40 -2.30
N THR A 352 -7.25 -3.10 -3.58
CA THR A 352 -7.00 -4.08 -4.65
C THR A 352 -5.67 -3.77 -5.33
N PHE A 353 -4.75 -4.73 -5.32
CA PHE A 353 -3.50 -4.65 -6.07
C PHE A 353 -3.48 -5.73 -7.16
N THR A 354 -3.25 -5.34 -8.40
CA THR A 354 -3.09 -6.27 -9.53
C THR A 354 -1.74 -6.07 -10.19
N MET A 355 -0.90 -7.10 -10.16
CA MET A 355 0.41 -7.12 -10.82
C MET A 355 0.34 -8.02 -12.06
N ASN A 356 0.24 -7.40 -13.23
CA ASN A 356 0.24 -8.09 -14.52
C ASN A 356 1.66 -8.27 -15.09
N GLY A 357 2.61 -7.49 -14.60
CA GLY A 357 4.01 -7.47 -15.03
C GLY A 357 4.85 -6.53 -14.17
N GLY A 358 6.04 -6.21 -14.63
CA GLY A 358 6.96 -5.33 -13.91
C GLY A 358 7.76 -6.02 -12.82
N SER A 359 8.45 -5.23 -11.99
CA SER A 359 9.29 -5.76 -10.92
C SER A 359 9.21 -4.96 -9.63
N ILE A 360 9.15 -5.68 -8.49
CA ILE A 360 9.26 -5.15 -7.13
C ILE A 360 10.50 -5.77 -6.51
N ASN A 361 11.56 -4.97 -6.36
CA ASN A 361 12.85 -5.55 -5.99
C ASN A 361 13.65 -4.70 -4.99
N ASN A 362 14.49 -5.37 -4.19
CA ASN A 362 15.42 -4.76 -3.23
C ASN A 362 14.77 -3.82 -2.20
N ASN A 363 13.45 -3.91 -2.00
CA ASN A 363 12.76 -3.09 -1.01
C ASN A 363 12.93 -3.69 0.39
N LYS A 364 12.85 -2.86 1.42
CA LYS A 364 13.09 -3.26 2.80
C LYS A 364 11.98 -2.82 3.75
N ALA A 365 11.60 -3.75 4.65
CA ALA A 365 10.65 -3.48 5.72
C ALA A 365 11.08 -4.17 7.03
N PRO A 366 11.14 -3.47 8.16
CA PRO A 366 11.60 -4.07 9.42
C PRO A 366 10.70 -5.16 9.97
N LYS A 367 9.39 -5.10 9.72
CA LYS A 367 8.43 -6.09 10.22
C LYS A 367 8.20 -7.21 9.22
N GLY A 368 7.61 -6.90 8.07
CA GLY A 368 7.23 -7.89 7.09
C GLY A 368 6.85 -7.29 5.74
N GLY A 369 6.69 -8.15 4.74
CA GLY A 369 6.38 -7.71 3.40
C GLY A 369 7.46 -6.83 2.79
N GLY A 370 8.72 -7.27 2.78
CA GLY A 370 9.80 -6.46 2.20
C GLY A 370 9.45 -5.96 0.80
N GLY A 371 8.93 -6.85 -0.06
CA GLY A 371 8.37 -6.48 -1.36
C GLY A 371 6.94 -5.96 -1.25
N VAL A 372 6.03 -6.80 -0.78
CA VAL A 372 4.59 -6.52 -0.69
C VAL A 372 4.04 -6.96 0.66
N GLU A 373 3.35 -6.09 1.35
CA GLU A 373 2.43 -6.46 2.42
C GLU A 373 0.99 -6.27 1.93
N ASN A 374 0.19 -7.34 1.99
CA ASN A 374 -1.22 -7.35 1.63
C ASN A 374 -2.04 -7.55 2.90
N TYR A 375 -2.61 -6.47 3.46
CA TYR A 375 -3.13 -6.41 4.82
C TYR A 375 -4.60 -5.99 4.88
N ALA A 376 -5.44 -6.83 5.49
CA ALA A 376 -6.85 -6.55 5.79
C ALA A 376 -7.10 -6.49 7.30
N GLU A 377 -7.97 -5.57 7.70
CA GLU A 377 -8.55 -5.49 9.03
C GLU A 377 -9.94 -4.82 9.01
N ASN A 378 -10.65 -4.79 10.13
CA ASN A 378 -11.88 -3.99 10.32
C ASN A 378 -13.02 -4.30 9.33
N ASN A 379 -13.31 -5.56 9.06
CA ASN A 379 -14.35 -6.02 8.11
C ASN A 379 -14.09 -5.64 6.64
N TYR A 380 -12.90 -5.19 6.29
CA TYR A 380 -12.54 -4.93 4.90
C TYR A 380 -12.10 -6.20 4.17
N LYS A 381 -12.12 -6.10 2.84
CA LYS A 381 -11.62 -7.15 1.95
C LYS A 381 -10.44 -6.62 1.16
N ILE A 382 -9.35 -7.37 1.16
CA ILE A 382 -8.22 -7.08 0.28
C ILE A 382 -8.03 -8.15 -0.77
N ILE A 383 -7.53 -7.72 -1.92
CA ILE A 383 -7.16 -8.65 -2.99
C ILE A 383 -5.79 -8.24 -3.53
N PHE A 384 -4.86 -9.18 -3.52
CA PHE A 384 -3.65 -9.09 -4.33
C PHE A 384 -3.68 -10.16 -5.40
N THR A 385 -3.62 -9.76 -6.66
CA THR A 385 -3.57 -10.67 -7.81
C THR A 385 -2.25 -10.50 -8.55
N MET A 386 -1.44 -11.56 -8.62
CA MET A 386 -0.21 -11.61 -9.39
C MET A 386 -0.39 -12.50 -10.62
N ASN A 387 -0.57 -11.88 -11.78
CA ASN A 387 -0.68 -12.58 -13.07
C ASN A 387 0.69 -12.78 -13.74
N GLY A 388 1.66 -11.95 -13.39
CA GLY A 388 3.01 -11.98 -13.96
C GLY A 388 3.96 -11.05 -13.19
N GLY A 389 5.15 -10.84 -13.74
CA GLY A 389 6.17 -9.98 -13.15
C GLY A 389 7.06 -10.70 -12.12
N THR A 390 7.86 -9.94 -11.40
CA THR A 390 8.87 -10.46 -10.46
C THR A 390 8.88 -9.69 -9.15
N ILE A 391 8.88 -10.42 -8.03
CA ILE A 391 9.11 -9.90 -6.68
C ILE A 391 10.39 -10.54 -6.17
N SER A 392 11.50 -9.77 -6.11
CA SER A 392 12.81 -10.40 -5.87
C SER A 392 13.79 -9.51 -5.09
N GLY A 393 14.67 -10.17 -4.32
CA GLY A 393 15.72 -9.47 -3.58
C GLY A 393 15.19 -8.56 -2.46
N ASN A 394 13.92 -8.65 -2.11
CA ASN A 394 13.35 -7.85 -1.03
C ASN A 394 13.70 -8.46 0.33
N GLU A 395 13.78 -7.62 1.34
CA GLU A 395 14.21 -7.99 2.67
C GLU A 395 13.17 -7.56 3.71
N ALA A 396 12.77 -8.49 4.57
CA ALA A 396 11.93 -8.17 5.72
C ALA A 396 12.58 -8.59 7.04
N GLY A 397 12.05 -8.07 8.15
CA GLY A 397 12.52 -8.47 9.47
C GLY A 397 12.15 -9.91 9.78
N LYS A 398 10.86 -10.23 9.78
CA LYS A 398 10.35 -11.51 10.33
C LYS A 398 9.43 -12.29 9.42
N LEU A 399 8.60 -11.65 8.61
CA LEU A 399 7.51 -12.29 7.89
C LEU A 399 7.48 -11.86 6.43
N GLY A 400 7.41 -12.83 5.50
CA GLY A 400 7.25 -12.56 4.09
C GLY A 400 8.30 -11.62 3.52
N GLY A 401 9.54 -12.08 3.33
CA GLY A 401 10.59 -11.25 2.73
C GLY A 401 10.16 -10.67 1.38
N GLY A 402 9.55 -11.51 0.52
CA GLY A 402 8.90 -11.08 -0.71
C GLY A 402 7.49 -10.57 -0.46
N ILE A 403 6.62 -11.43 0.08
CA ILE A 403 5.20 -11.13 0.28
C ILE A 403 4.77 -11.57 1.69
N TRP A 404 4.14 -10.67 2.40
CA TRP A 404 3.37 -10.97 3.59
C TRP A 404 1.88 -10.77 3.30
N HIS A 405 1.13 -11.85 3.22
CA HIS A 405 -0.32 -11.83 3.09
C HIS A 405 -0.95 -12.03 4.47
N HIS A 406 -1.56 -10.98 4.99
CA HIS A 406 -1.97 -10.87 6.39
C HIS A 406 -3.41 -10.42 6.55
N VAL A 407 -4.15 -11.16 7.41
CA VAL A 407 -5.53 -10.82 7.79
C VAL A 407 -5.59 -10.70 9.30
N TYR A 408 -5.87 -9.52 9.78
CA TYR A 408 -5.93 -9.23 11.21
C TYR A 408 -7.37 -9.05 11.68
N HIS A 409 -7.79 -9.87 12.63
CA HIS A 409 -9.09 -9.75 13.26
C HIS A 409 -8.97 -9.05 14.61
N ILE A 410 -9.53 -7.85 14.72
CA ILE A 410 -9.50 -7.06 15.96
C ILE A 410 -10.30 -7.72 17.06
N ASN A 411 -11.40 -8.39 16.71
CA ASN A 411 -12.27 -9.11 17.63
C ASN A 411 -13.05 -10.21 16.90
N SER A 412 -13.81 -11.01 17.62
CA SER A 412 -14.57 -12.15 17.07
C SER A 412 -15.73 -11.78 16.13
N SER A 413 -16.10 -10.51 16.03
CA SER A 413 -17.10 -10.00 15.08
C SER A 413 -16.49 -9.34 13.83
N ASP A 414 -15.17 -9.27 13.76
CA ASP A 414 -14.45 -8.76 12.60
C ASP A 414 -14.45 -9.82 11.49
N ASN A 415 -14.97 -9.45 10.32
CA ASN A 415 -15.06 -10.28 9.13
C ASN A 415 -14.09 -9.81 8.05
N ALA A 416 -12.88 -9.37 8.43
CA ALA A 416 -11.84 -9.05 7.49
C ALA A 416 -11.51 -10.28 6.61
N GLU A 417 -11.41 -10.08 5.31
CA GLU A 417 -11.09 -11.13 4.34
C GLU A 417 -9.88 -10.73 3.50
N GLY A 418 -8.92 -11.61 3.38
CA GLY A 418 -7.75 -11.41 2.53
C GLY A 418 -7.61 -12.52 1.51
N LEU A 419 -7.41 -12.15 0.26
CA LEU A 419 -7.18 -13.09 -0.83
C LEU A 419 -5.89 -12.72 -1.58
N PHE A 420 -4.95 -13.67 -1.63
CA PHE A 420 -3.80 -13.62 -2.53
C PHE A 420 -3.97 -14.63 -3.65
N VAL A 421 -4.05 -14.15 -4.89
CA VAL A 421 -4.14 -14.99 -6.10
C VAL A 421 -2.84 -14.87 -6.88
N MET A 422 -2.16 -16.00 -7.10
CA MET A 422 -0.97 -16.05 -7.95
C MET A 422 -1.20 -16.97 -9.14
N ASN A 423 -1.47 -16.37 -10.31
CA ASN A 423 -1.70 -17.09 -11.55
C ASN A 423 -0.41 -17.32 -12.36
N GLY A 424 0.64 -16.57 -12.04
CA GLY A 424 1.94 -16.64 -12.68
C GLY A 424 2.94 -15.70 -12.01
N GLY A 425 4.06 -15.44 -12.67
CA GLY A 425 5.12 -14.59 -12.15
C GLY A 425 6.10 -15.33 -11.23
N THR A 426 7.06 -14.59 -10.69
CA THR A 426 8.17 -15.15 -9.90
C THR A 426 8.36 -14.41 -8.59
N VAL A 427 8.45 -15.15 -7.48
CA VAL A 427 8.85 -14.66 -6.14
C VAL A 427 10.16 -15.36 -5.77
N SER A 428 11.28 -14.63 -5.79
CA SER A 428 12.59 -15.26 -5.65
C SER A 428 13.64 -14.38 -5.00
N ARG A 429 14.64 -14.98 -4.36
CA ARG A 429 15.79 -14.30 -3.73
C ARG A 429 15.39 -13.26 -2.67
N ASN A 430 14.20 -13.38 -2.13
CA ASN A 430 13.77 -12.57 -1.00
C ASN A 430 14.28 -13.19 0.30
N SER A 431 14.48 -12.37 1.32
CA SER A 431 15.15 -12.78 2.55
C SER A 431 14.52 -12.18 3.80
N LEU A 432 14.83 -12.82 4.93
CA LEU A 432 14.52 -12.31 6.26
C LEU A 432 15.82 -11.98 6.99
N THR A 433 15.82 -10.93 7.79
CA THR A 433 16.98 -10.60 8.66
C THR A 433 16.97 -11.38 9.96
N ASP A 434 15.80 -11.81 10.45
CA ASP A 434 15.64 -12.70 11.60
C ASP A 434 15.59 -14.15 11.12
N THR A 435 16.59 -14.95 11.50
CA THR A 435 16.68 -16.39 11.14
C THR A 435 15.59 -17.24 11.76
N SER A 436 14.83 -16.72 12.74
CA SER A 436 13.62 -17.35 13.28
C SER A 436 12.35 -16.94 12.54
N GLY A 437 12.48 -16.07 11.52
CA GLY A 437 11.39 -15.59 10.72
C GLY A 437 10.76 -16.67 9.84
N LYS A 438 9.65 -16.34 9.19
CA LYS A 438 8.85 -17.28 8.43
C LYS A 438 8.56 -16.76 7.02
N GLY A 439 8.80 -17.60 5.99
CA GLY A 439 8.45 -17.32 4.62
C GLY A 439 9.28 -16.20 3.99
N GLY A 440 10.57 -16.41 3.78
CA GLY A 440 11.40 -15.45 3.07
C GLY A 440 10.86 -15.12 1.69
N GLY A 441 10.18 -16.08 1.02
CA GLY A 441 9.42 -15.82 -0.18
C GLY A 441 8.05 -15.24 0.13
N VAL A 442 7.15 -16.07 0.64
CA VAL A 442 5.75 -15.75 0.96
C VAL A 442 5.42 -16.26 2.36
N TYR A 443 4.88 -15.42 3.20
CA TYR A 443 4.17 -15.82 4.41
C TYR A 443 2.68 -15.51 4.24
N SER A 444 1.80 -16.49 4.50
CA SER A 444 0.35 -16.31 4.40
C SER A 444 -0.38 -16.79 5.64
N ASP A 445 -1.16 -15.89 6.23
CA ASP A 445 -2.21 -16.17 7.22
C ASP A 445 -3.60 -15.74 6.73
N GLY A 446 -3.74 -15.47 5.43
CA GLY A 446 -4.99 -15.26 4.71
C GLY A 446 -5.23 -16.37 3.67
N ASP A 447 -6.32 -16.24 2.92
CA ASP A 447 -6.69 -17.18 1.87
C ASP A 447 -5.79 -17.04 0.64
N MET A 448 -5.39 -18.16 0.05
CA MET A 448 -4.47 -18.19 -1.07
C MET A 448 -4.93 -19.12 -2.20
N ILE A 449 -4.86 -18.61 -3.43
CA ILE A 449 -5.13 -19.37 -4.65
C ILE A 449 -3.88 -19.37 -5.52
N LEU A 450 -3.41 -20.56 -5.91
CA LEU A 450 -2.35 -20.74 -6.87
C LEU A 450 -2.91 -21.38 -8.14
N SER A 451 -2.68 -20.77 -9.28
CA SER A 451 -3.12 -21.31 -10.57
C SER A 451 -2.09 -21.01 -11.68
N GLY A 452 -2.26 -21.60 -12.85
CA GLY A 452 -1.33 -21.41 -13.94
C GLY A 452 0.09 -21.90 -13.62
N SER A 453 1.09 -21.03 -13.76
CA SER A 453 2.51 -21.40 -13.63
C SER A 453 3.26 -20.45 -12.67
N PRO A 454 2.85 -20.32 -11.41
CA PRO A 454 3.56 -19.52 -10.43
C PRO A 454 4.92 -20.14 -10.11
N ASN A 455 5.92 -19.29 -9.87
CA ASN A 455 7.26 -19.71 -9.46
C ASN A 455 7.62 -19.04 -8.12
N ILE A 456 7.67 -19.82 -7.04
CA ILE A 456 8.10 -19.36 -5.70
C ILE A 456 9.32 -20.19 -5.32
N ALA A 457 10.52 -19.66 -5.53
CA ALA A 457 11.76 -20.43 -5.40
C ALA A 457 12.98 -19.59 -5.05
N GLY A 458 13.95 -20.20 -4.37
CA GLY A 458 15.25 -19.59 -4.07
C GLY A 458 15.18 -18.43 -3.07
N ASN A 459 14.18 -18.43 -2.20
CA ASN A 459 14.06 -17.49 -1.08
C ASN A 459 14.67 -18.12 0.19
N THR A 460 15.06 -17.31 1.16
CA THR A 460 15.53 -17.80 2.46
C THR A 460 14.36 -18.13 3.39
N GLU A 461 14.59 -18.91 4.44
CA GLU A 461 13.63 -19.17 5.54
C GLU A 461 12.22 -19.65 5.05
N ALA A 462 12.18 -20.44 4.01
CA ALA A 462 11.05 -20.98 3.28
C ALA A 462 10.54 -20.13 2.09
N ASN A 463 10.27 -20.83 0.99
CA ASN A 463 9.70 -20.21 -0.21
C ASN A 463 8.24 -19.84 -0.01
N LEU A 464 7.41 -20.77 0.48
CA LEU A 464 6.04 -20.54 0.92
C LEU A 464 5.89 -21.03 2.36
N TYR A 465 5.43 -20.18 3.25
CA TYR A 465 5.10 -20.54 4.63
C TYR A 465 3.61 -20.24 4.90
N LEU A 466 2.88 -21.25 5.35
CA LEU A 466 1.46 -21.14 5.69
C LEU A 466 1.28 -21.15 7.22
N ALA A 467 0.43 -20.27 7.73
CA ALA A 467 -0.04 -20.35 9.10
C ALA A 467 -0.79 -21.67 9.37
N SER A 468 -0.92 -22.06 10.62
CA SER A 468 -1.37 -23.40 11.03
C SER A 468 -2.74 -23.80 10.48
N ASP A 469 -3.69 -22.88 10.46
CA ASP A 469 -5.06 -23.06 10.01
C ASP A 469 -5.28 -22.82 8.51
N LYS A 470 -4.25 -22.33 7.80
CA LYS A 470 -4.38 -21.92 6.40
C LYS A 470 -4.07 -23.03 5.41
N LEU A 471 -4.81 -23.01 4.31
CA LEU A 471 -4.71 -23.95 3.20
C LEU A 471 -4.60 -23.18 1.89
N VAL A 472 -4.11 -23.84 0.85
CA VAL A 472 -3.98 -23.27 -0.49
C VAL A 472 -4.96 -23.93 -1.44
N SER A 473 -5.70 -23.16 -2.23
CA SER A 473 -6.38 -23.66 -3.41
C SER A 473 -5.37 -23.80 -4.56
N ALA A 474 -5.21 -25.01 -5.09
CA ALA A 474 -4.15 -25.35 -6.05
C ALA A 474 -4.63 -26.16 -7.25
N SER A 475 -5.95 -26.38 -7.40
CA SER A 475 -6.52 -27.20 -8.49
C SER A 475 -6.28 -26.61 -9.89
N GLY A 476 -6.01 -25.30 -9.97
CA GLY A 476 -5.72 -24.58 -11.21
C GLY A 476 -4.25 -24.59 -11.67
N LEU A 477 -3.34 -25.25 -10.96
CA LEU A 477 -1.91 -25.28 -11.30
C LEU A 477 -1.64 -26.09 -12.59
N ALA A 478 -0.67 -25.60 -13.35
CA ALA A 478 -0.19 -26.30 -14.54
C ALA A 478 0.64 -27.54 -14.16
N THR A 479 0.60 -28.57 -15.00
CA THR A 479 1.41 -29.79 -14.82
C THR A 479 2.89 -29.46 -14.72
N GLY A 480 3.56 -30.06 -13.74
CA GLY A 480 5.01 -29.90 -13.53
C GLY A 480 5.40 -28.71 -12.63
N VAL A 481 4.47 -27.90 -12.21
CA VAL A 481 4.74 -26.87 -11.18
C VAL A 481 5.23 -27.54 -9.89
N ARG A 482 6.25 -26.97 -9.25
CA ARG A 482 6.78 -27.43 -7.95
C ARG A 482 7.08 -26.26 -7.07
N ILE A 483 6.45 -26.22 -5.90
CA ILE A 483 6.58 -25.15 -4.91
C ILE A 483 7.03 -25.77 -3.59
N SER A 484 8.14 -25.28 -3.07
CA SER A 484 8.58 -25.67 -1.75
C SER A 484 7.75 -24.96 -0.69
N VAL A 485 7.23 -25.74 0.25
CA VAL A 485 6.30 -25.26 1.28
C VAL A 485 6.76 -25.68 2.68
N ASN A 486 6.57 -24.77 3.63
CA ASN A 486 6.56 -25.05 5.06
C ASN A 486 5.21 -24.62 5.64
N LYS A 487 4.81 -25.23 6.74
CA LYS A 487 3.58 -24.92 7.43
C LYS A 487 3.80 -24.90 8.92
N GLU A 488 3.12 -24.00 9.62
CA GLU A 488 3.11 -23.99 11.08
C GLU A 488 2.37 -25.21 11.61
N ILE A 489 3.09 -26.04 12.38
CA ILE A 489 2.55 -27.25 12.96
C ILE A 489 2.29 -26.99 14.43
N VAL A 490 1.04 -26.79 14.80
CA VAL A 490 0.63 -26.49 16.17
C VAL A 490 0.54 -27.75 17.04
N GLN A 491 0.45 -28.92 16.41
CA GLN A 491 0.39 -30.20 17.12
C GLN A 491 1.53 -31.11 16.66
N SER A 492 2.32 -31.56 17.60
CA SER A 492 3.24 -32.69 17.43
C SER A 492 2.39 -33.97 17.29
N GLY A 493 1.90 -34.29 16.11
CA GLY A 493 0.95 -35.35 16.05
C GLY A 493 0.94 -36.19 14.79
N ILE A 494 0.13 -37.16 14.87
CA ILE A 494 -0.01 -38.39 14.11
C ILE A 494 -0.74 -38.14 12.78
N THR A 495 -1.44 -37.02 12.63
CA THR A 495 -2.23 -36.76 11.44
C THR A 495 -1.39 -36.03 10.39
N PRO A 496 -1.47 -36.43 9.13
CA PRO A 496 -0.90 -35.64 8.03
C PRO A 496 -1.39 -34.19 8.06
N VAL A 497 -0.46 -33.26 7.92
CA VAL A 497 -0.80 -31.84 7.92
C VAL A 497 -1.26 -31.45 6.52
N THR A 498 -2.54 -31.11 6.36
CA THR A 498 -3.12 -30.75 5.07
C THR A 498 -2.56 -29.42 4.56
N ILE A 499 -2.21 -29.38 3.27
CA ILE A 499 -1.69 -28.19 2.56
C ILE A 499 -2.78 -27.58 1.67
N THR A 500 -3.53 -28.41 0.91
CA THR A 500 -4.55 -27.92 -0.02
C THR A 500 -5.96 -28.08 0.53
N ASN A 501 -6.85 -27.15 0.19
CA ASN A 501 -8.28 -27.21 0.48
C ASN A 501 -9.13 -27.74 -0.68
N ASP A 502 -8.48 -28.15 -1.80
CA ASP A 502 -9.11 -28.71 -2.98
C ASP A 502 -8.38 -29.96 -3.46
N ILE A 503 -9.07 -30.74 -4.27
CA ILE A 503 -8.52 -31.95 -4.91
C ILE A 503 -7.63 -31.53 -6.06
N VAL A 504 -6.37 -31.98 -6.03
CA VAL A 504 -5.38 -31.69 -7.05
C VAL A 504 -5.08 -32.90 -7.93
N LYS A 505 -4.58 -32.65 -9.14
CA LYS A 505 -4.26 -33.71 -10.10
C LYS A 505 -2.93 -34.40 -9.79
N GLU A 506 -2.01 -33.71 -9.17
CA GLU A 506 -0.69 -34.20 -8.79
C GLU A 506 -0.17 -33.44 -7.54
N ASN A 507 0.87 -33.96 -6.92
CA ASN A 507 1.53 -33.25 -5.84
C ASN A 507 2.40 -32.13 -6.37
N TYR A 508 1.92 -30.89 -6.24
CA TYR A 508 2.62 -29.67 -6.65
C TYR A 508 3.61 -29.15 -5.61
N PHE A 509 3.65 -29.73 -4.43
CA PHE A 509 4.39 -29.18 -3.30
C PHE A 509 5.54 -30.10 -2.87
N VAL A 510 6.58 -29.49 -2.31
CA VAL A 510 7.72 -30.17 -1.69
C VAL A 510 7.92 -29.60 -0.29
N SER A 511 8.03 -30.47 0.72
CA SER A 511 8.26 -30.03 2.10
C SER A 511 9.64 -29.40 2.27
N GLU A 512 9.72 -28.22 2.85
CA GLU A 512 10.98 -27.63 3.32
C GLU A 512 11.34 -28.05 4.74
N ASN A 513 10.37 -28.56 5.50
CA ASN A 513 10.65 -29.15 6.80
C ASN A 513 11.25 -30.54 6.61
N SER A 514 12.50 -30.74 7.00
CA SER A 514 13.24 -31.99 6.79
C SER A 514 12.62 -33.20 7.49
N ALA A 515 11.82 -33.01 8.53
CA ALA A 515 11.11 -34.07 9.22
C ALA A 515 9.88 -34.57 8.47
N TYR A 516 9.41 -33.84 7.45
CA TYR A 516 8.20 -34.16 6.71
C TYR A 516 8.49 -34.37 5.22
N GLU A 517 7.61 -35.13 4.58
CA GLU A 517 7.51 -35.24 3.12
C GLU A 517 6.10 -34.93 2.67
N THR A 518 5.95 -34.40 1.45
CA THR A 518 4.61 -34.17 0.90
C THR A 518 4.13 -35.39 0.14
N GLY A 519 2.84 -35.67 0.24
CA GLY A 519 2.15 -36.75 -0.48
C GLY A 519 0.72 -36.34 -0.78
N MET A 520 -0.01 -37.21 -1.46
CA MET A 520 -1.45 -37.06 -1.65
C MET A 520 -2.19 -38.08 -0.76
N ASN A 521 -3.22 -37.66 -0.07
CA ASN A 521 -4.09 -38.57 0.65
C ASN A 521 -5.08 -39.27 -0.29
N SER A 522 -5.86 -40.21 0.26
CA SER A 522 -6.85 -40.99 -0.54
C SER A 522 -7.97 -40.13 -1.14
N GLU A 523 -8.17 -38.94 -0.65
CA GLU A 523 -9.18 -37.98 -1.11
C GLU A 523 -8.64 -37.03 -2.19
N GLY A 524 -7.32 -36.99 -2.41
CA GLY A 524 -6.67 -36.17 -3.41
C GLY A 524 -6.17 -34.81 -2.90
N TYR A 525 -6.13 -34.59 -1.58
CA TYR A 525 -5.50 -33.42 -0.99
C TYR A 525 -4.00 -33.61 -0.79
N VAL A 526 -3.21 -32.56 -0.98
CA VAL A 526 -1.79 -32.60 -0.61
C VAL A 526 -1.66 -32.47 0.90
N VAL A 527 -0.85 -33.36 1.47
CA VAL A 527 -0.56 -33.43 2.90
C VAL A 527 0.95 -33.53 3.15
N MET A 528 1.40 -33.07 4.31
CA MET A 528 2.74 -33.31 4.84
C MET A 528 2.69 -34.49 5.82
N ASN A 529 3.43 -35.54 5.52
CA ASN A 529 3.55 -36.74 6.35
C ASN A 529 4.89 -36.71 7.10
N LEU A 530 4.89 -37.07 8.38
CA LEU A 530 6.11 -37.23 9.13
C LEU A 530 6.91 -38.43 8.58
N LYS A 531 8.18 -38.23 8.19
CA LYS A 531 9.03 -39.27 7.60
C LYS A 531 9.37 -40.38 8.57
N ASP A 532 9.58 -40.04 9.83
CA ASP A 532 9.90 -40.98 10.89
C ASP A 532 8.86 -40.89 12.01
N PRO A 533 7.90 -41.82 12.06
CA PRO A 533 6.87 -41.84 13.11
C PRO A 533 7.45 -42.01 14.53
N SER A 534 8.69 -42.45 14.67
CA SER A 534 9.35 -42.57 16.00
C SER A 534 9.68 -41.21 16.61
N LEU A 535 9.70 -40.14 15.80
CA LEU A 535 9.90 -38.76 16.26
C LEU A 535 8.65 -38.12 16.84
N ILE A 536 7.50 -38.84 16.82
CA ILE A 536 6.26 -38.35 17.46
C ILE A 536 6.47 -38.33 18.97
N PRO A 537 6.36 -37.19 19.66
CA PRO A 537 6.46 -37.16 21.12
C PRO A 537 5.37 -38.05 21.74
N LEU A 538 5.80 -38.93 22.62
CA LEU A 538 4.86 -39.79 23.37
C LEU A 538 4.78 -39.30 24.80
N TYR A 539 3.55 -39.17 25.30
CA TYR A 539 3.23 -38.74 26.65
C TYR A 539 2.74 -39.94 27.47
N ALA A 540 3.25 -40.05 28.68
CA ALA A 540 2.86 -41.18 29.57
C ALA A 540 1.43 -41.01 30.06
N LEU A 541 0.59 -42.00 29.83
CA LEU A 541 -0.69 -42.18 30.50
C LEU A 541 -0.56 -43.29 31.55
N THR A 542 -0.73 -42.94 32.80
CA THR A 542 -0.77 -43.90 33.89
C THR A 542 -2.22 -44.11 34.34
N VAL A 543 -2.70 -45.33 34.24
CA VAL A 543 -4.04 -45.73 34.69
C VAL A 543 -3.90 -46.61 35.95
N GLU A 544 -4.26 -46.05 37.07
CA GLU A 544 -4.27 -46.77 38.36
C GLU A 544 -5.57 -47.52 38.58
N ASN A 545 -5.46 -48.73 39.09
CA ASN A 545 -6.57 -49.64 39.32
C ASN A 545 -7.36 -49.96 38.02
N GLY A 546 -6.68 -49.96 36.88
CA GLY A 546 -7.30 -50.23 35.60
C GLY A 546 -6.26 -50.56 34.51
N THR A 547 -6.73 -50.74 33.31
CA THR A 547 -5.91 -51.02 32.11
C THR A 547 -5.89 -49.81 31.18
N GLY A 548 -4.90 -49.74 30.32
CA GLY A 548 -4.74 -48.66 29.33
C GLY A 548 -3.56 -47.75 29.55
N SER A 549 -2.69 -48.06 30.55
CA SER A 549 -1.40 -47.33 30.71
C SER A 549 -0.49 -47.54 29.51
N GLY A 550 0.24 -46.53 29.13
CA GLY A 550 1.18 -46.55 28.01
C GLY A 550 1.77 -45.19 27.71
N ASN A 551 2.57 -45.13 26.65
CA ASN A 551 3.03 -43.88 26.08
C ASN A 551 2.29 -43.67 24.77
N TYR A 552 1.59 -42.57 24.67
CA TYR A 552 0.70 -42.26 23.54
C TYR A 552 0.99 -40.88 23.01
N ALA A 553 0.78 -40.71 21.72
CA ALA A 553 0.89 -39.39 21.11
C ALA A 553 -0.28 -38.49 21.57
N ASP A 554 -0.12 -37.19 21.38
CA ASP A 554 -1.19 -36.23 21.60
C ASP A 554 -2.49 -36.60 20.82
N ASN A 555 -3.66 -36.30 21.40
CA ASN A 555 -4.98 -36.59 20.86
C ASN A 555 -5.23 -38.06 20.51
N THR A 556 -4.46 -39.01 21.09
CA THR A 556 -4.77 -40.45 20.96
C THR A 556 -5.92 -40.83 21.88
N THR A 557 -6.94 -41.48 21.33
CA THR A 557 -8.04 -41.99 22.09
C THR A 557 -7.79 -43.46 22.45
N ILE A 558 -7.75 -43.76 23.73
CA ILE A 558 -7.44 -45.08 24.33
C ILE A 558 -8.64 -45.56 25.13
N THR A 559 -9.04 -46.82 24.99
CA THR A 559 -10.00 -47.44 25.88
C THR A 559 -9.33 -47.79 27.19
N ILE A 560 -9.89 -47.32 28.31
CA ILE A 560 -9.48 -47.70 29.66
C ILE A 560 -10.59 -48.54 30.31
N MET A 561 -10.22 -49.48 31.16
CA MET A 561 -11.14 -50.35 31.86
C MET A 561 -10.69 -50.49 33.30
N ALA A 562 -11.59 -50.23 34.24
CA ALA A 562 -11.33 -50.41 35.67
C ALA A 562 -11.13 -51.89 36.02
N ASN A 563 -10.22 -52.15 36.94
CA ASN A 563 -10.07 -53.52 37.48
C ASN A 563 -11.35 -53.99 38.14
N ALA A 564 -11.54 -55.30 38.22
CA ALA A 564 -12.66 -55.85 38.96
C ALA A 564 -12.62 -55.37 40.42
N PRO A 565 -13.74 -54.90 41.00
CA PRO A 565 -13.78 -54.45 42.39
C PRO A 565 -13.51 -55.59 43.32
N GLU A 566 -12.91 -55.31 44.48
CA GLU A 566 -12.79 -56.24 45.59
C GLU A 566 -14.20 -56.62 46.14
N THR A 567 -14.29 -57.77 46.79
CA THR A 567 -15.54 -58.21 47.39
C THR A 567 -16.14 -57.15 48.33
N GLY A 568 -17.39 -56.75 48.08
CA GLY A 568 -18.05 -55.70 48.83
C GLY A 568 -17.76 -54.26 48.36
N LYS A 569 -17.13 -54.12 47.22
CA LYS A 569 -16.91 -52.80 46.55
C LYS A 569 -17.49 -52.80 45.16
N ALA A 570 -17.90 -51.62 44.70
CA ALA A 570 -18.34 -51.34 43.32
C ALA A 570 -17.54 -50.21 42.74
N PHE A 571 -17.36 -50.21 41.43
CA PHE A 571 -16.77 -49.06 40.72
C PHE A 571 -17.60 -47.81 41.00
N ASP A 572 -16.92 -46.71 41.29
CA ASP A 572 -17.54 -45.43 41.55
C ASP A 572 -17.35 -44.48 40.37
N LYS A 573 -16.10 -44.14 40.09
CA LYS A 573 -15.77 -43.23 39.00
C LYS A 573 -14.29 -43.32 38.59
N TRP A 574 -13.99 -42.75 37.45
CA TRP A 574 -12.63 -42.38 37.08
C TRP A 574 -12.29 -40.97 37.60
N GLU A 575 -11.08 -40.77 38.04
CA GLU A 575 -10.58 -39.51 38.55
C GLU A 575 -9.25 -39.15 37.87
N LEU A 576 -9.17 -37.93 37.28
CA LEU A 576 -7.92 -37.41 36.77
C LEU A 576 -7.11 -36.86 37.93
N ILE A 577 -6.00 -37.52 38.25
CA ILE A 577 -5.11 -37.16 39.36
C ILE A 577 -4.14 -36.06 38.97
N SER A 578 -3.63 -36.10 37.74
CA SER A 578 -2.72 -35.09 37.19
C SER A 578 -2.71 -35.13 35.66
N GLY A 579 -2.27 -34.05 35.05
CA GLY A 579 -2.20 -33.91 33.59
C GLY A 579 -3.45 -33.29 33.00
N ASP A 580 -3.62 -33.43 31.69
CA ASP A 580 -4.62 -32.75 30.87
C ASP A 580 -5.44 -33.70 29.98
N ALA A 581 -5.32 -35.03 30.19
CA ALA A 581 -6.12 -36.04 29.47
C ALA A 581 -7.61 -35.87 29.73
N VAL A 582 -8.42 -36.10 28.70
CA VAL A 582 -9.87 -35.95 28.75
C VAL A 582 -10.54 -37.35 28.83
N ILE A 583 -11.29 -37.60 29.87
CA ILE A 583 -12.06 -38.85 30.07
C ILE A 583 -13.45 -38.62 29.49
N ALA A 584 -13.89 -39.48 28.56
CA ALA A 584 -15.17 -39.33 27.87
C ALA A 584 -16.39 -39.53 28.80
N ASP A 585 -16.36 -40.56 29.65
CA ASP A 585 -17.38 -40.83 30.66
C ASP A 585 -16.69 -41.31 31.95
N VAL A 586 -16.70 -40.46 32.96
CA VAL A 586 -16.06 -40.75 34.25
C VAL A 586 -16.83 -41.80 35.08
N ASN A 587 -18.10 -42.04 34.81
CA ASN A 587 -18.95 -42.94 35.61
C ASN A 587 -19.06 -44.37 35.03
N ASN A 588 -18.47 -44.60 33.86
CA ASN A 588 -18.47 -45.92 33.22
C ASN A 588 -17.13 -46.63 33.46
N ALA A 589 -17.17 -47.83 34.04
CA ALA A 589 -15.97 -48.62 34.32
C ALA A 589 -15.13 -48.92 33.06
N THR A 590 -15.76 -48.93 31.88
CA THR A 590 -15.07 -48.99 30.58
C THR A 590 -15.40 -47.72 29.79
N THR A 591 -14.41 -46.91 29.57
CA THR A 591 -14.57 -45.63 28.86
C THR A 591 -13.37 -45.35 27.95
N THR A 592 -13.38 -44.23 27.27
CA THR A 592 -12.22 -43.77 26.52
C THR A 592 -11.59 -42.53 27.15
N VAL A 593 -10.30 -42.43 26.94
CA VAL A 593 -9.49 -41.29 27.35
C VAL A 593 -8.75 -40.75 26.15
N THR A 594 -8.78 -39.43 25.96
CA THR A 594 -7.99 -38.76 24.97
C THR A 594 -6.79 -38.10 25.63
N THR A 595 -5.58 -38.50 25.20
CA THR A 595 -4.32 -37.95 25.70
C THR A 595 -4.09 -36.53 25.16
N LYS A 596 -3.32 -35.77 25.90
CA LYS A 596 -2.87 -34.39 25.53
C LYS A 596 -1.36 -34.29 25.70
N ILE A 597 -0.83 -33.07 25.47
CA ILE A 597 0.61 -32.79 25.43
C ILE A 597 1.35 -32.95 26.75
N SER A 598 0.71 -33.38 27.83
CA SER A 598 1.36 -33.60 29.11
C SER A 598 1.12 -35.01 29.66
N PRO A 599 2.07 -35.56 30.42
CA PRO A 599 1.87 -36.82 31.11
C PRO A 599 0.63 -36.76 32.03
N SER A 600 -0.22 -37.74 31.92
CA SER A 600 -1.47 -37.77 32.67
C SER A 600 -1.58 -39.01 33.54
N ARG A 601 -2.23 -38.88 34.70
CA ARG A 601 -2.46 -39.93 35.66
C ARG A 601 -3.93 -39.96 36.00
N ILE A 602 -4.57 -41.13 35.79
CA ILE A 602 -5.97 -41.40 35.99
C ILE A 602 -6.11 -42.55 36.93
N LYS A 603 -7.14 -42.52 37.79
CA LYS A 603 -7.39 -43.57 38.81
C LYS A 603 -8.82 -44.00 38.79
N ALA A 604 -9.06 -45.30 38.79
CA ALA A 604 -10.35 -45.86 39.11
C ALA A 604 -10.59 -45.82 40.62
N VAL A 605 -11.71 -45.26 41.02
CA VAL A 605 -12.16 -45.14 42.43
C VAL A 605 -13.31 -46.11 42.66
N TYR A 606 -13.31 -46.74 43.83
CA TYR A 606 -14.32 -47.74 44.23
C TYR A 606 -14.99 -47.27 45.51
N ARG A 607 -16.29 -47.58 45.65
CA ARG A 607 -17.10 -47.35 46.85
C ARG A 607 -17.52 -48.65 47.46
N ASP A 608 -17.82 -48.65 48.75
CA ASP A 608 -18.38 -49.84 49.45
C ASP A 608 -19.84 -50.15 48.97
N GLU A 609 -20.12 -51.35 48.58
CA GLU A 609 -21.47 -51.76 48.09
C GLU A 609 -22.59 -51.60 49.18
N THR A 610 -22.21 -51.54 50.45
CA THR A 610 -23.11 -51.35 51.57
C THR A 610 -23.58 -49.92 51.79
N GLN A 611 -22.98 -48.96 51.10
CA GLN A 611 -23.50 -47.61 51.10
C GLN A 611 -24.46 -47.37 49.92
N THR A 612 -25.63 -48.06 49.99
CA THR A 612 -26.81 -47.54 49.36
C THR A 612 -27.06 -46.17 49.99
N PRO A 613 -27.12 -45.07 49.23
CA PRO A 613 -27.47 -43.77 49.79
C PRO A 613 -28.76 -43.98 50.62
N ALA A 614 -28.75 -43.66 51.91
CA ALA A 614 -29.94 -43.70 52.72
C ALA A 614 -31.05 -42.99 51.92
N PRO A 615 -32.26 -43.61 51.81
CA PRO A 615 -33.34 -42.95 51.10
C PRO A 615 -33.49 -41.57 51.73
N LYS A 616 -33.42 -40.55 50.89
CA LYS A 616 -33.64 -39.18 51.31
C LYS A 616 -34.88 -39.19 52.22
N PRO A 617 -34.82 -38.71 53.50
CA PRO A 617 -36.01 -38.64 54.32
C PRO A 617 -37.09 -37.96 53.51
N ASN A 618 -38.27 -38.64 53.48
CA ASN A 618 -39.43 -38.08 52.80
C ASN A 618 -39.65 -36.68 53.38
N PRO A 619 -39.71 -35.62 52.57
CA PRO A 619 -39.89 -34.30 53.11
C PRO A 619 -41.15 -34.32 53.97
N GLU A 620 -41.02 -33.91 55.24
CA GLU A 620 -42.14 -33.64 56.13
C GLU A 620 -43.12 -32.75 55.33
N PRO A 621 -44.45 -33.06 55.44
CA PRO A 621 -45.45 -32.28 54.73
C PRO A 621 -45.30 -30.82 55.17
N THR A 622 -44.86 -30.00 54.28
CA THR A 622 -44.88 -28.58 54.51
C THR A 622 -46.26 -28.08 54.79
N PRO A 623 -46.53 -27.30 55.86
CA PRO A 623 -47.83 -26.73 56.09
C PRO A 623 -48.24 -25.93 54.85
N ASN A 624 -49.52 -26.23 54.47
CA ASN A 624 -50.18 -25.62 53.35
C ASN A 624 -49.97 -24.05 53.40
N PRO A 625 -49.32 -23.42 52.51
CA PRO A 625 -49.23 -21.96 52.55
C PRO A 625 -50.61 -21.38 52.35
N ASN A 626 -50.96 -20.48 53.27
CA ASN A 626 -52.13 -19.61 53.16
C ASN A 626 -52.17 -18.98 51.77
N PRO A 627 -53.33 -18.93 51.10
CA PRO A 627 -53.38 -18.41 49.70
C PRO A 627 -52.91 -16.95 49.67
N GLU A 628 -51.88 -16.77 48.98
CA GLU A 628 -51.35 -15.46 48.62
C GLU A 628 -52.41 -14.74 47.77
N PRO A 629 -52.66 -13.44 47.97
CA PRO A 629 -53.64 -12.68 47.20
C PRO A 629 -53.21 -12.67 45.71
N THR A 630 -54.18 -13.03 44.89
CA THR A 630 -54.07 -13.01 43.41
C THR A 630 -53.44 -11.71 42.96
N PRO A 631 -52.32 -11.74 42.20
CA PRO A 631 -51.77 -10.53 41.61
C PRO A 631 -52.79 -9.94 40.62
N THR A 632 -53.07 -8.68 40.79
CA THR A 632 -53.83 -7.89 39.82
C THR A 632 -53.18 -8.03 38.44
N PRO A 633 -53.96 -8.26 37.38
CA PRO A 633 -53.34 -8.38 36.04
C PRO A 633 -52.64 -7.08 35.67
N ASN A 634 -51.38 -7.23 35.30
CA ASN A 634 -50.57 -6.17 34.70
C ASN A 634 -51.28 -5.68 33.45
N PRO A 635 -51.49 -4.39 33.22
CA PRO A 635 -52.09 -3.91 32.00
C PRO A 635 -51.29 -4.38 30.80
N GLU A 636 -51.98 -4.89 29.80
CA GLU A 636 -51.42 -5.27 28.51
C GLU A 636 -50.54 -4.15 27.95
N PRO A 637 -49.36 -4.45 27.40
CA PRO A 637 -48.58 -3.48 26.73
C PRO A 637 -49.37 -2.93 25.51
N ASN A 638 -49.47 -1.61 25.46
CA ASN A 638 -50.07 -0.89 24.37
C ASN A 638 -49.45 -1.35 23.03
N PRO A 639 -50.25 -1.71 22.03
CA PRO A 639 -49.72 -2.20 20.76
C PRO A 639 -48.84 -1.15 20.12
N GLU A 640 -47.65 -1.57 19.72
CA GLU A 640 -46.74 -0.76 18.90
C GLU A 640 -47.49 -0.19 17.69
N PRO A 641 -47.27 1.08 17.29
CA PRO A 641 -47.89 1.63 16.12
C PRO A 641 -47.38 0.88 14.88
N LYS A 642 -48.35 0.34 14.14
CA LYS A 642 -48.17 -0.30 12.85
C LYS A 642 -47.32 0.61 11.95
N PRO A 643 -46.23 0.11 11.33
CA PRO A 643 -45.44 0.92 10.40
C PRO A 643 -46.31 1.40 9.24
N GLU A 644 -46.25 2.70 8.96
CA GLU A 644 -46.84 3.29 7.77
C GLU A 644 -46.33 2.59 6.50
N PRO A 645 -47.15 2.36 5.50
CA PRO A 645 -46.73 1.75 4.27
C PRO A 645 -45.76 2.65 3.53
N THR A 646 -44.56 2.12 3.26
CA THR A 646 -43.55 2.72 2.38
C THR A 646 -44.21 3.12 1.04
N PRO A 647 -44.02 4.36 0.55
CA PRO A 647 -44.55 4.73 -0.73
C PRO A 647 -43.89 3.91 -1.86
N THR A 648 -44.74 3.32 -2.68
CA THR A 648 -44.35 2.56 -3.86
C THR A 648 -43.53 3.49 -4.80
N PRO A 649 -42.35 3.10 -5.28
CA PRO A 649 -41.62 3.89 -6.27
C PRO A 649 -42.46 4.01 -7.55
N ALA A 650 -42.55 5.23 -8.09
CA ALA A 650 -43.15 5.49 -9.37
C ALA A 650 -42.42 4.71 -10.49
N PRO A 651 -43.14 4.21 -11.49
CA PRO A 651 -42.51 3.48 -12.60
C PRO A 651 -41.58 4.39 -13.39
N ASN A 652 -40.37 3.90 -13.62
CA ASN A 652 -39.35 4.52 -14.45
C ASN A 652 -39.88 4.65 -15.89
N PRO A 653 -39.76 5.79 -16.58
CA PRO A 653 -40.21 5.92 -17.94
C PRO A 653 -39.42 5.00 -18.87
N THR A 654 -40.14 4.26 -19.68
CA THR A 654 -39.64 3.43 -20.77
C THR A 654 -38.79 4.28 -21.73
N PRO A 655 -37.57 3.88 -22.15
CA PRO A 655 -36.83 4.59 -23.17
C PRO A 655 -37.56 4.43 -24.53
N GLU A 656 -37.88 5.55 -25.18
CA GLU A 656 -38.30 5.56 -26.58
C GLU A 656 -37.17 5.01 -27.46
N ALA A 657 -37.50 4.07 -28.31
CA ALA A 657 -36.63 3.51 -29.32
C ALA A 657 -36.36 4.57 -30.41
N SER A 658 -35.16 5.12 -30.40
CA SER A 658 -34.64 5.91 -31.51
C SER A 658 -34.11 4.95 -32.58
N THR A 659 -34.85 4.86 -33.69
CA THR A 659 -34.39 4.23 -34.92
C THR A 659 -33.28 5.05 -35.55
N GLN A 660 -32.02 4.63 -35.39
CA GLN A 660 -30.92 5.06 -36.25
C GLN A 660 -30.57 3.94 -37.22
N THR A 661 -30.67 4.26 -38.48
CA THR A 661 -30.22 3.47 -39.64
C THR A 661 -28.69 3.20 -39.51
N PRO A 662 -28.20 2.00 -39.83
CA PRO A 662 -26.75 1.72 -39.76
C PRO A 662 -26.05 2.35 -40.98
N ASP A 663 -24.98 3.08 -40.67
CA ASP A 663 -23.99 3.55 -41.63
C ASP A 663 -23.15 2.36 -42.18
N PRO A 664 -22.76 2.39 -43.48
CA PRO A 664 -22.07 1.27 -44.10
C PRO A 664 -20.62 1.12 -43.58
N ALA A 665 -20.24 -0.12 -43.40
CA ALA A 665 -18.90 -0.52 -42.96
C ALA A 665 -17.78 0.00 -43.91
N PRO A 666 -16.61 0.45 -43.35
CA PRO A 666 -15.50 0.83 -44.19
C PRO A 666 -14.78 -0.43 -44.74
N ALA A 667 -14.40 -0.32 -46.00
CA ALA A 667 -13.71 -1.35 -46.77
C ALA A 667 -12.38 -1.78 -46.14
N THR A 668 -12.18 -3.09 -46.07
CA THR A 668 -10.91 -3.73 -45.74
C THR A 668 -9.84 -3.44 -46.80
N THR A 669 -8.84 -2.64 -46.46
CA THR A 669 -7.59 -2.57 -47.24
C THR A 669 -6.56 -3.48 -46.59
N THR A 670 -6.10 -4.44 -47.36
CA THR A 670 -4.98 -5.35 -47.04
C THR A 670 -3.67 -4.55 -46.88
N PRO A 671 -2.90 -4.69 -45.79
CA PRO A 671 -1.62 -4.03 -45.70
C PRO A 671 -0.56 -4.74 -46.55
N ALA A 672 0.14 -3.98 -47.36
CA ALA A 672 1.34 -4.40 -48.07
C ALA A 672 2.46 -4.75 -47.07
N ALA A 673 3.26 -5.78 -47.43
CA ALA A 673 4.40 -6.27 -46.67
C ALA A 673 5.42 -5.13 -46.39
N SER A 674 5.64 -4.82 -45.12
CA SER A 674 6.69 -3.91 -44.68
C SER A 674 7.98 -4.71 -44.45
N THR A 675 9.04 -4.31 -45.14
CA THR A 675 10.41 -4.80 -44.95
C THR A 675 10.89 -4.36 -43.56
N THR A 676 11.24 -5.31 -42.70
CA THR A 676 11.88 -5.10 -41.41
C THR A 676 13.25 -4.48 -41.55
N THR A 677 13.38 -3.22 -41.24
CA THR A 677 14.67 -2.62 -40.84
C THR A 677 14.90 -2.90 -39.37
N ALA A 678 16.09 -3.40 -39.03
CA ALA A 678 16.52 -3.69 -37.67
C ALA A 678 16.40 -2.43 -36.77
N PRO A 679 16.00 -2.57 -35.51
CA PRO A 679 15.90 -1.43 -34.61
C PRO A 679 17.28 -0.84 -34.30
N ALA A 680 17.35 0.48 -34.30
CA ALA A 680 18.54 1.23 -33.92
C ALA A 680 18.94 0.89 -32.47
N GLN A 681 20.22 0.64 -32.28
CA GLN A 681 20.84 0.35 -30.99
C GLN A 681 20.70 1.57 -30.08
N VAL A 682 20.00 1.41 -28.96
CA VAL A 682 19.91 2.43 -27.92
C VAL A 682 21.02 2.16 -26.91
N THR A 683 22.04 2.99 -26.89
CA THR A 683 23.10 2.98 -25.87
C THR A 683 22.62 3.73 -24.64
N TYR A 684 22.64 3.06 -23.50
CA TYR A 684 22.44 3.70 -22.19
C TYR A 684 23.79 3.90 -21.52
N ASP A 685 24.17 5.14 -21.28
CA ASP A 685 25.31 5.46 -20.41
C ASP A 685 24.87 5.33 -18.94
N ILE A 686 25.23 4.24 -18.31
CA ILE A 686 25.13 4.10 -16.85
C ILE A 686 26.47 4.57 -16.27
N LEU A 687 26.52 5.78 -15.76
CA LEU A 687 27.64 6.28 -14.99
C LEU A 687 27.48 5.76 -13.55
N ASP A 688 28.27 4.75 -13.18
CA ASP A 688 28.54 4.47 -11.77
C ASP A 688 29.55 5.52 -11.24
N GLY A 689 29.54 5.76 -9.91
CA GLY A 689 30.41 6.75 -9.29
C GLY A 689 31.92 6.48 -9.40
N ALA A 690 32.36 5.52 -10.24
CA ALA A 690 33.73 5.11 -10.47
C ALA A 690 34.19 5.29 -11.94
N GLY A 691 33.30 5.70 -12.85
CA GLY A 691 33.66 6.03 -14.24
C GLY A 691 33.94 4.84 -15.14
N SER A 692 33.39 3.65 -14.83
CA SER A 692 33.54 2.44 -15.66
C SER A 692 32.31 2.28 -16.58
N SER A 693 32.56 2.08 -17.88
CA SER A 693 31.52 1.77 -18.86
C SER A 693 31.42 0.29 -19.11
N TRP A 694 30.20 -0.27 -19.13
CA TRP A 694 29.94 -1.65 -19.48
C TRP A 694 29.16 -1.72 -20.81
N THR A 695 29.60 -2.59 -21.72
CA THR A 695 28.87 -2.95 -22.94
C THR A 695 28.31 -4.34 -22.80
N GLN A 696 27.01 -4.50 -23.04
CA GLN A 696 26.39 -5.81 -23.09
C GLN A 696 26.55 -6.42 -24.50
N ASN A 697 27.04 -7.64 -24.57
CA ASN A 697 27.14 -8.40 -25.80
C ASN A 697 25.77 -8.91 -26.28
N THR A 698 25.62 -9.16 -27.57
CA THR A 698 24.38 -9.61 -28.21
C THR A 698 23.91 -11.02 -27.78
N ASP A 699 24.68 -11.72 -26.96
CA ASP A 699 24.38 -13.03 -26.39
C ASP A 699 23.88 -12.97 -24.93
N GLY A 700 23.74 -11.78 -24.37
CA GLY A 700 23.21 -11.59 -23.01
C GLY A 700 24.26 -11.70 -21.88
N SER A 701 25.56 -11.72 -22.18
CA SER A 701 26.67 -11.78 -21.22
C SER A 701 27.32 -10.43 -20.96
#